data_314031b14b873e5343e87bc844e6ac4a
#
_entry.id   314031b14b873e5343e87bc844e6ac4a
#
_cell.length_a   1.000
_cell.length_b   1.000
_cell.length_c   1.000
_cell.angle_alpha   90.00
_cell.angle_beta   90.00
_cell.angle_gamma   90.00
#
_symmetry.space_group_name_H-M   'P 1'
#
loop_
_entity.id
_entity.type
_entity.pdbx_description
1 polymer ?
#
loop_
_entity_poly.entity_id
_entity_poly.type
_entity_poly.pdbx_seq_one_letter_code
_entity_poly.pdbx_strand_id
1 'polypeptide(L)'
;MNKTNTHYQSYDFAFIGFGAANCLLLLRLIDTGVLRNKSIAVIEPSSKTKNDRTFCFWSTEKELEELHLTDLVSHSWNKIEIGNIKTTNIHPMRYWHVRGIDLYELTRNKLEKENVIYIHSYLSSVDVVSSNQFELKIEERTITAINVFDSRPPDYKKSEKNESHLYQSFFGWNISTKENCFDAKKMVMMDFNIPQNNFTQFMYILPYSATNSLIEVTRFGKEKITEDEANTLLKKYINKISPNYKLNEVEKGIIPMSSAQIKTDYLGENWTNMGARNNKVKCTTGFAFHEMAKEATLISEQFNGTRNKSNKPNKPNRFAFYDRLLLKILSKKPEKGKLIFEILFSKVPTIRVLNFLQERTKLKDDILLFSKLPKFIFIKMAVNDIFYFVKKSSIVFLPLFITLISVLLYKLNLENIVLFTLIAGFMTIGLSHGALDHLTKLKKFTIQSVSIFTVSYISKAIIYGVVWFITPDIALLGFVLYSAFHFGQADFKEWSIKSNVSSFLWGVIVLSQILFFHTTELIDILAQIPGITSQLIQKLSKTDFYLFIQILPLLSGLYLGIKYKRKEIIITLTYLLLSSFLPLLVSFGIYFTFQHSKNGWKHLKQGLDVSSKDLFIRSIPFTSLASIMLMSSIFVLESNQWGTFFIMLSCLSLPHVASMHHFYLAIKKE
;
A
#
# COMPACT_ATOMS: atom_id res chain seq x y z
N MET A 1 -40.65 -19.18 0.00
CA MET A 1 -40.42 -17.74 -0.14
C MET A 1 -40.20 -17.46 -1.61
N ASN A 2 -41.17 -16.85 -2.26
CA ASN A 2 -41.14 -16.50 -3.66
C ASN A 2 -40.05 -15.46 -3.92
N LYS A 3 -39.02 -15.83 -4.69
CA LYS A 3 -38.13 -14.85 -5.31
C LYS A 3 -38.96 -14.09 -6.32
N THR A 4 -39.40 -12.89 -5.99
CA THR A 4 -39.90 -11.93 -6.95
C THR A 4 -38.81 -11.72 -7.99
N ASN A 5 -39.01 -12.16 -9.23
CA ASN A 5 -38.18 -11.81 -10.37
C ASN A 5 -38.36 -10.30 -10.63
N THR A 6 -37.63 -9.49 -9.94
CA THR A 6 -37.45 -8.08 -10.29
C THR A 6 -36.59 -8.06 -11.56
N HIS A 7 -37.25 -7.83 -12.73
CA HIS A 7 -36.52 -7.58 -13.99
C HIS A 7 -35.75 -6.26 -13.86
N TYR A 8 -34.50 -6.35 -13.46
CA TYR A 8 -33.60 -5.21 -13.53
C TYR A 8 -33.24 -4.92 -14.98
N GLN A 9 -33.24 -3.62 -15.34
CA GLN A 9 -32.80 -3.23 -16.68
C GLN A 9 -31.28 -3.53 -16.80
N SER A 10 -30.90 -4.30 -17.83
CA SER A 10 -29.54 -4.79 -18.05
C SER A 10 -28.85 -3.99 -19.16
N TYR A 11 -27.58 -3.66 -18.95
CA TYR A 11 -26.76 -2.91 -19.88
C TYR A 11 -25.46 -3.64 -20.23
N ASP A 12 -25.03 -3.51 -21.50
CA ASP A 12 -23.71 -4.01 -21.92
C ASP A 12 -22.58 -3.20 -21.26
N PHE A 13 -22.79 -1.87 -21.11
CA PHE A 13 -21.81 -0.94 -20.56
C PHE A 13 -22.45 0.01 -19.55
N ALA A 14 -21.78 0.21 -18.42
CA ALA A 14 -22.11 1.26 -17.46
C ALA A 14 -20.91 2.15 -17.18
N PHE A 15 -21.10 3.46 -17.28
CA PHE A 15 -20.08 4.47 -16.98
C PHE A 15 -20.49 5.24 -15.74
N ILE A 16 -19.74 5.09 -14.66
CA ILE A 16 -19.98 5.76 -13.38
C ILE A 16 -19.12 7.03 -13.34
N GLY A 17 -19.78 8.17 -13.42
CA GLY A 17 -19.19 9.49 -13.64
C GLY A 17 -19.09 9.88 -15.12
N PHE A 18 -19.43 11.12 -15.46
CA PHE A 18 -19.28 11.73 -16.79
C PHE A 18 -18.22 12.83 -16.75
N GLY A 19 -17.05 12.47 -16.19
CA GLY A 19 -15.84 13.31 -16.14
C GLY A 19 -14.87 12.96 -17.27
N ALA A 20 -13.71 13.65 -17.30
CA ALA A 20 -12.74 13.53 -18.39
C ALA A 20 -12.35 12.07 -18.74
N ALA A 21 -12.12 11.22 -17.75
CA ALA A 21 -11.67 9.85 -17.99
C ALA A 21 -12.71 9.01 -18.75
N ASN A 22 -13.98 9.07 -18.34
CA ASN A 22 -15.06 8.34 -19.01
C ASN A 22 -15.47 8.99 -20.32
N CYS A 23 -15.46 10.34 -20.44
CA CYS A 23 -15.73 11.01 -21.72
C CYS A 23 -14.68 10.64 -22.78
N LEU A 24 -13.38 10.66 -22.43
CA LEU A 24 -12.31 10.24 -23.35
C LEU A 24 -12.45 8.77 -23.75
N LEU A 25 -12.83 7.89 -22.82
CA LEU A 25 -13.05 6.48 -23.13
C LEU A 25 -14.28 6.30 -24.05
N LEU A 26 -15.39 6.96 -23.73
CA LEU A 26 -16.61 6.93 -24.57
C LEU A 26 -16.31 7.36 -26.00
N LEU A 27 -15.61 8.48 -26.19
CA LEU A 27 -15.20 8.94 -27.52
C LEU A 27 -14.40 7.87 -28.27
N ARG A 28 -13.42 7.24 -27.61
CA ARG A 28 -12.60 6.19 -28.23
C ARG A 28 -13.40 4.94 -28.56
N LEU A 29 -14.31 4.48 -27.67
CA LEU A 29 -15.14 3.30 -27.92
C LEU A 29 -16.17 3.55 -29.01
N ILE A 30 -16.69 4.79 -29.17
CA ILE A 30 -17.55 5.17 -30.28
C ILE A 30 -16.77 5.17 -31.61
N ASP A 31 -15.63 5.85 -31.65
CA ASP A 31 -14.78 5.96 -32.85
C ASP A 31 -14.32 4.59 -33.38
N THR A 32 -14.12 3.64 -32.48
CA THR A 32 -13.72 2.25 -32.82
C THR A 32 -14.91 1.31 -33.06
N GLY A 33 -16.15 1.80 -32.93
CA GLY A 33 -17.38 1.03 -33.18
C GLY A 33 -17.73 0.00 -32.10
N VAL A 34 -17.01 -0.04 -30.97
CA VAL A 34 -17.24 -0.99 -29.88
C VAL A 34 -18.63 -0.83 -29.25
N LEU A 35 -19.17 0.40 -29.23
CA LEU A 35 -20.47 0.69 -28.63
C LEU A 35 -21.65 0.52 -29.60
N ARG A 36 -21.41 0.20 -30.88
CA ARG A 36 -22.46 0.04 -31.88
C ARG A 36 -23.42 -1.09 -31.47
N ASN A 37 -24.72 -0.80 -31.47
CA ASN A 37 -25.79 -1.74 -31.05
C ASN A 37 -25.64 -2.25 -29.61
N LYS A 38 -24.98 -1.50 -28.74
CA LYS A 38 -24.85 -1.82 -27.30
C LYS A 38 -25.74 -0.94 -26.45
N SER A 39 -26.23 -1.49 -25.35
CA SER A 39 -26.98 -0.74 -24.35
C SER A 39 -26.04 -0.09 -23.37
N ILE A 40 -26.17 1.23 -23.17
CA ILE A 40 -25.24 2.04 -22.40
C ILE A 40 -25.96 2.78 -21.29
N ALA A 41 -25.46 2.70 -20.06
CA ALA A 41 -25.89 3.54 -18.95
C ALA A 41 -24.77 4.50 -18.54
N VAL A 42 -25.09 5.80 -18.44
CA VAL A 42 -24.19 6.82 -17.89
C VAL A 42 -24.78 7.34 -16.59
N ILE A 43 -24.08 7.14 -15.48
CA ILE A 43 -24.53 7.49 -14.13
C ILE A 43 -23.70 8.69 -13.66
N GLU A 44 -24.30 9.88 -13.65
CA GLU A 44 -23.65 11.13 -13.29
C GLU A 44 -24.65 12.07 -12.61
N PRO A 45 -24.42 12.49 -11.35
CA PRO A 45 -25.37 13.36 -10.64
C PRO A 45 -25.48 14.78 -11.22
N SER A 46 -24.42 15.28 -11.86
CA SER A 46 -24.37 16.62 -12.43
C SER A 46 -24.80 16.62 -13.88
N SER A 47 -25.54 17.66 -14.31
CA SER A 47 -25.93 17.83 -15.71
C SER A 47 -24.73 18.11 -16.65
N LYS A 48 -23.58 18.50 -16.13
CA LYS A 48 -22.36 18.83 -16.92
C LYS A 48 -22.62 19.82 -18.07
N THR A 49 -23.40 20.84 -17.78
CA THR A 49 -23.77 21.93 -18.74
C THR A 49 -22.94 23.17 -18.56
N LYS A 50 -21.98 23.19 -17.62
CA LYS A 50 -21.09 24.31 -17.35
C LYS A 50 -19.64 23.91 -17.58
N ASN A 51 -18.79 24.90 -17.87
CA ASN A 51 -17.34 24.69 -17.91
C ASN A 51 -16.80 24.60 -16.48
N ASP A 52 -16.95 23.41 -15.87
CA ASP A 52 -16.56 23.15 -14.47
C ASP A 52 -15.08 22.78 -14.32
N ARG A 53 -14.36 22.58 -15.42
CA ARG A 53 -12.94 22.18 -15.45
C ARG A 53 -12.22 22.72 -16.68
N THR A 54 -10.97 23.12 -16.44
CA THR A 54 -9.98 23.41 -17.47
C THR A 54 -8.92 22.32 -17.45
N PHE A 55 -8.68 21.68 -18.59
CA PHE A 55 -7.65 20.65 -18.71
C PHE A 55 -6.49 21.17 -19.54
N CYS A 56 -5.29 21.14 -18.94
CA CYS A 56 -4.06 21.49 -19.62
C CYS A 56 -3.06 20.35 -19.60
N PHE A 57 -2.30 20.22 -20.68
CA PHE A 57 -1.22 19.23 -20.80
C PHE A 57 -0.22 19.66 -21.87
N TRP A 58 0.91 19.00 -21.96
CA TRP A 58 1.88 19.21 -23.02
C TRP A 58 2.12 17.90 -23.78
N SER A 59 2.27 18.02 -25.09
CA SER A 59 2.64 16.95 -25.99
C SER A 59 3.16 17.54 -27.30
N THR A 60 3.70 16.69 -28.17
CA THR A 60 3.92 17.02 -29.59
C THR A 60 2.58 16.99 -30.32
N GLU A 61 2.51 17.66 -31.51
CA GLU A 61 1.33 17.60 -32.38
C GLU A 61 1.03 16.16 -32.81
N LYS A 62 2.04 15.39 -33.18
CA LYS A 62 1.90 13.98 -33.51
C LYS A 62 1.25 13.17 -32.37
N GLU A 63 1.67 13.37 -31.14
CA GLU A 63 1.07 12.70 -29.98
C GLU A 63 -0.37 13.15 -29.70
N LEU A 64 -0.67 14.43 -29.98
CA LEU A 64 -2.04 14.95 -29.90
C LEU A 64 -2.98 14.20 -30.87
N GLU A 65 -2.53 14.03 -32.13
CA GLU A 65 -3.24 13.30 -33.17
C GLU A 65 -3.41 11.82 -32.83
N GLU A 66 -2.33 11.16 -32.37
CA GLU A 66 -2.35 9.74 -31.94
C GLU A 66 -3.34 9.49 -30.80
N LEU A 67 -3.53 10.47 -29.92
CA LEU A 67 -4.49 10.42 -28.84
C LEU A 67 -5.90 10.89 -29.24
N HIS A 68 -6.10 11.33 -30.49
CA HIS A 68 -7.37 11.86 -31.02
C HIS A 68 -7.94 13.01 -30.20
N LEU A 69 -7.09 13.94 -29.81
CA LEU A 69 -7.45 15.10 -29.00
C LEU A 69 -7.57 16.40 -29.80
N THR A 70 -7.30 16.37 -31.10
CA THR A 70 -7.21 17.55 -31.96
C THR A 70 -8.48 18.39 -31.92
N ASP A 71 -9.65 17.76 -32.02
CA ASP A 71 -10.96 18.43 -32.04
C ASP A 71 -11.38 19.03 -30.67
N LEU A 72 -10.65 18.68 -29.60
CA LEU A 72 -10.93 19.15 -28.24
C LEU A 72 -10.10 20.36 -27.84
N VAL A 73 -9.01 20.65 -28.58
CA VAL A 73 -8.10 21.73 -28.25
C VAL A 73 -8.73 23.08 -28.57
N SER A 74 -8.95 23.89 -27.55
CA SER A 74 -9.46 25.26 -27.71
C SER A 74 -8.36 26.32 -27.83
N HIS A 75 -7.16 26.05 -27.24
CA HIS A 75 -6.02 26.96 -27.32
C HIS A 75 -4.67 26.23 -27.12
N SER A 76 -3.56 26.86 -27.52
CA SER A 76 -2.23 26.31 -27.29
C SER A 76 -1.12 27.35 -27.25
N TRP A 77 -0.05 27.05 -26.50
CA TRP A 77 1.11 27.92 -26.38
C TRP A 77 2.40 27.13 -26.71
N ASN A 78 3.31 27.78 -27.42
CA ASN A 78 4.63 27.22 -27.71
C ASN A 78 5.73 27.77 -26.79
N LYS A 79 5.40 28.78 -25.96
CA LYS A 79 6.32 29.36 -24.97
C LYS A 79 5.76 29.23 -23.56
N ILE A 80 6.62 28.78 -22.64
CA ILE A 80 6.33 28.73 -21.20
C ILE A 80 7.22 29.73 -20.47
N GLU A 81 6.62 30.53 -19.61
CA GLU A 81 7.30 31.44 -18.69
C GLU A 81 7.20 30.93 -17.27
N ILE A 82 8.28 31.01 -16.52
CA ILE A 82 8.36 30.68 -15.10
C ILE A 82 8.66 31.99 -14.36
N GLY A 83 7.65 32.67 -13.90
CA GLY A 83 7.77 33.98 -13.28
C GLY A 83 8.66 34.92 -14.10
N ASN A 84 9.46 35.75 -13.44
CA ASN A 84 10.44 36.60 -14.09
C ASN A 84 11.79 35.89 -14.36
N ILE A 85 11.85 34.55 -14.24
CA ILE A 85 13.10 33.79 -14.27
C ILE A 85 13.48 33.45 -15.72
N LYS A 86 12.54 32.90 -16.48
CA LYS A 86 12.84 32.35 -17.80
C LYS A 86 11.61 32.17 -18.66
N THR A 87 11.69 32.64 -19.91
CA THR A 87 10.78 32.24 -20.99
C THR A 87 11.48 31.25 -21.90
N THR A 88 10.85 30.12 -22.20
CA THR A 88 11.43 29.05 -23.03
C THR A 88 10.44 28.65 -24.12
N ASN A 89 10.92 28.55 -25.36
CA ASN A 89 10.19 27.88 -26.42
C ASN A 89 10.31 26.35 -26.17
N ILE A 90 9.17 25.65 -26.14
CA ILE A 90 9.12 24.22 -25.86
C ILE A 90 8.97 23.34 -27.10
N HIS A 91 9.14 23.91 -28.32
CA HIS A 91 9.13 23.09 -29.55
C HIS A 91 10.05 21.86 -29.43
N PRO A 92 9.63 20.66 -29.91
CA PRO A 92 8.42 20.34 -30.67
C PRO A 92 7.15 20.14 -29.86
N MET A 93 7.19 20.36 -28.55
CA MET A 93 5.99 20.30 -27.70
C MET A 93 5.21 21.62 -27.78
N ARG A 94 3.94 21.54 -27.44
CA ARG A 94 3.08 22.67 -27.14
C ARG A 94 2.36 22.42 -25.82
N TYR A 95 1.94 23.49 -25.15
CA TYR A 95 1.06 23.42 -24.01
C TYR A 95 -0.37 23.60 -24.52
N TRP A 96 -1.20 22.57 -24.35
CA TRP A 96 -2.54 22.47 -24.90
C TRP A 96 -3.58 22.79 -23.83
N HIS A 97 -4.69 23.38 -24.25
CA HIS A 97 -5.82 23.73 -23.41
C HIS A 97 -7.10 23.13 -23.97
N VAL A 98 -7.88 22.48 -23.06
CA VAL A 98 -9.18 21.87 -23.35
C VAL A 98 -10.17 22.35 -22.30
N ARG A 99 -11.32 22.88 -22.74
CA ARG A 99 -12.41 23.23 -21.83
C ARG A 99 -13.21 21.97 -21.51
N GLY A 100 -13.62 21.82 -20.23
CA GLY A 100 -14.43 20.67 -19.80
C GLY A 100 -15.75 20.60 -20.56
N ILE A 101 -16.41 21.75 -20.80
CA ILE A 101 -17.68 21.81 -21.52
C ILE A 101 -17.56 21.28 -22.96
N ASP A 102 -16.48 21.61 -23.68
CA ASP A 102 -16.28 21.15 -25.06
C ASP A 102 -16.14 19.62 -25.12
N LEU A 103 -15.46 19.03 -24.15
CA LEU A 103 -15.35 17.57 -24.02
C LEU A 103 -16.71 16.92 -23.72
N TYR A 104 -17.49 17.51 -22.79
CA TYR A 104 -18.80 16.94 -22.44
C TYR A 104 -19.80 17.04 -23.61
N GLU A 105 -19.83 18.18 -24.30
CA GLU A 105 -20.70 18.39 -25.46
C GLU A 105 -20.34 17.47 -26.63
N LEU A 106 -19.04 17.41 -27.00
CA LEU A 106 -18.58 16.50 -28.05
C LEU A 106 -18.97 15.05 -27.74
N THR A 107 -18.80 14.62 -26.47
CA THR A 107 -19.14 13.26 -26.06
C THR A 107 -20.64 13.00 -26.15
N ARG A 108 -21.48 13.94 -25.69
CA ARG A 108 -22.97 13.82 -25.82
C ARG A 108 -23.41 13.72 -27.28
N ASN A 109 -22.95 14.66 -28.11
CA ASN A 109 -23.34 14.71 -29.52
C ASN A 109 -22.99 13.39 -30.27
N LYS A 110 -21.84 12.79 -29.92
CA LYS A 110 -21.50 11.46 -30.47
C LYS A 110 -22.38 10.33 -29.90
N LEU A 111 -22.73 10.40 -28.60
CA LEU A 111 -23.59 9.41 -27.95
C LEU A 111 -25.06 9.47 -28.39
N GLU A 112 -25.55 10.57 -28.95
CA GLU A 112 -26.92 10.67 -29.46
C GLU A 112 -27.27 9.62 -30.54
N LYS A 113 -26.26 9.07 -31.22
CA LYS A 113 -26.42 8.04 -32.24
C LYS A 113 -26.37 6.62 -31.66
N GLU A 114 -26.12 6.50 -30.36
CA GLU A 114 -25.98 5.21 -29.65
C GLU A 114 -27.19 5.00 -28.71
N ASN A 115 -27.42 3.74 -28.29
CA ASN A 115 -28.47 3.40 -27.33
C ASN A 115 -28.03 3.72 -25.90
N VAL A 116 -28.10 4.99 -25.51
CA VAL A 116 -27.62 5.49 -24.19
C VAL A 116 -28.77 5.99 -23.34
N ILE A 117 -28.70 5.70 -22.04
CA ILE A 117 -29.51 6.38 -21.02
C ILE A 117 -28.60 7.17 -20.07
N TYR A 118 -29.07 8.33 -19.64
CA TYR A 118 -28.43 9.13 -18.60
C TYR A 118 -29.21 9.00 -17.30
N ILE A 119 -28.51 8.67 -16.23
CA ILE A 119 -29.05 8.52 -14.88
C ILE A 119 -28.45 9.62 -14.01
N HIS A 120 -29.24 10.67 -13.73
CA HIS A 120 -28.81 11.79 -12.92
C HIS A 120 -28.89 11.47 -11.42
N SER A 121 -27.99 10.61 -10.95
CA SER A 121 -27.95 10.17 -9.56
C SER A 121 -26.58 9.63 -9.18
N TYR A 122 -26.41 9.29 -7.90
CA TYR A 122 -25.21 8.67 -7.35
C TYR A 122 -25.32 7.15 -7.29
N LEU A 123 -24.23 6.45 -7.57
CA LEU A 123 -24.11 5.05 -7.26
C LEU A 123 -23.95 4.86 -5.75
N SER A 124 -24.90 4.19 -5.11
CA SER A 124 -24.93 3.95 -3.66
C SER A 124 -24.07 2.74 -3.26
N SER A 125 -24.27 1.61 -3.93
CA SER A 125 -23.51 0.37 -3.69
C SER A 125 -23.43 -0.50 -4.94
N VAL A 126 -22.55 -1.50 -4.88
CA VAL A 126 -22.31 -2.48 -5.95
C VAL A 126 -22.32 -3.86 -5.35
N ASP A 127 -23.06 -4.77 -5.97
CA ASP A 127 -22.98 -6.20 -5.68
C ASP A 127 -22.52 -6.98 -6.93
N VAL A 128 -21.66 -7.98 -6.73
CA VAL A 128 -21.20 -8.87 -7.80
C VAL A 128 -22.16 -10.02 -7.91
N VAL A 129 -22.93 -10.06 -9.00
CA VAL A 129 -23.94 -11.11 -9.23
C VAL A 129 -23.30 -12.39 -9.79
N SER A 130 -22.36 -12.21 -10.72
CA SER A 130 -21.58 -13.31 -11.30
C SER A 130 -20.18 -12.81 -11.70
N SER A 131 -19.34 -13.68 -12.25
CA SER A 131 -18.01 -13.30 -12.76
C SER A 131 -18.05 -12.16 -13.78
N ASN A 132 -19.18 -11.98 -14.49
CA ASN A 132 -19.33 -11.04 -15.60
C ASN A 132 -20.55 -10.12 -15.47
N GLN A 133 -21.15 -9.97 -14.29
CA GLN A 133 -22.33 -9.13 -14.11
C GLN A 133 -22.33 -8.45 -12.75
N PHE A 134 -22.56 -7.15 -12.76
CA PHE A 134 -22.61 -6.28 -11.59
C PHE A 134 -24.01 -5.72 -11.41
N GLU A 135 -24.49 -5.73 -10.18
CA GLU A 135 -25.70 -5.04 -9.76
C GLU A 135 -25.32 -3.67 -9.19
N LEU A 136 -25.84 -2.63 -9.81
CA LEU A 136 -25.55 -1.22 -9.47
C LEU A 136 -26.80 -0.63 -8.81
N LYS A 137 -26.70 -0.35 -7.50
CA LYS A 137 -27.78 0.29 -6.72
C LYS A 137 -27.63 1.81 -6.80
N ILE A 138 -28.64 2.46 -7.36
CA ILE A 138 -28.68 3.89 -7.63
C ILE A 138 -29.93 4.45 -6.95
N GLU A 139 -29.76 5.08 -5.79
CA GLU A 139 -30.88 5.63 -4.99
C GLU A 139 -32.14 4.77 -5.02
N GLU A 140 -33.12 5.11 -5.88
CA GLU A 140 -34.43 4.45 -5.94
C GLU A 140 -34.50 3.27 -6.92
N ARG A 141 -33.45 3.00 -7.70
CA ARG A 141 -33.46 1.92 -8.70
C ARG A 141 -32.18 1.08 -8.70
N THR A 142 -32.34 -0.13 -9.19
CA THR A 142 -31.19 -1.03 -9.41
C THR A 142 -31.12 -1.39 -10.88
N ILE A 143 -29.93 -1.37 -11.44
CA ILE A 143 -29.63 -1.83 -12.81
C ILE A 143 -28.54 -2.88 -12.77
N THR A 144 -28.41 -3.66 -13.84
CA THR A 144 -27.29 -4.59 -14.01
C THR A 144 -26.44 -4.18 -15.20
N ALA A 145 -25.13 -4.46 -15.13
CA ALA A 145 -24.21 -4.18 -16.23
C ALA A 145 -23.13 -5.27 -16.36
N ILE A 146 -22.69 -5.49 -17.60
CA ILE A 146 -21.62 -6.46 -17.91
C ILE A 146 -20.24 -5.79 -17.76
N ASN A 147 -20.04 -4.63 -18.39
CA ASN A 147 -18.79 -3.89 -18.34
C ASN A 147 -19.00 -2.57 -17.59
N VAL A 148 -18.20 -2.33 -16.55
CA VAL A 148 -18.34 -1.13 -15.72
C VAL A 148 -17.05 -0.34 -15.69
N PHE A 149 -17.16 0.98 -15.95
CA PHE A 149 -16.08 1.94 -15.89
C PHE A 149 -16.35 2.97 -14.79
N ASP A 150 -15.58 2.89 -13.70
CA ASP A 150 -15.78 3.71 -12.50
C ASP A 150 -14.74 4.84 -12.44
N SER A 151 -15.17 6.08 -12.69
CA SER A 151 -14.34 7.28 -12.62
C SER A 151 -14.63 8.17 -11.41
N ARG A 152 -15.38 7.68 -10.42
CA ARG A 152 -15.68 8.42 -9.20
C ARG A 152 -14.39 8.84 -8.47
N PRO A 153 -14.38 9.99 -7.80
CA PRO A 153 -13.24 10.37 -6.97
C PRO A 153 -12.88 9.27 -5.96
N PRO A 154 -11.60 8.95 -5.81
CA PRO A 154 -11.17 7.96 -4.83
C PRO A 154 -11.24 8.50 -3.41
N ASP A 155 -11.42 7.61 -2.42
CA ASP A 155 -11.29 7.97 -1.01
C ASP A 155 -9.82 7.90 -0.57
N TYR A 156 -9.22 9.06 -0.27
CA TYR A 156 -7.84 9.18 0.22
C TYR A 156 -7.70 9.08 1.74
N LYS A 157 -8.77 8.86 2.51
CA LYS A 157 -8.76 8.94 3.98
C LYS A 157 -7.98 7.82 4.67
N LYS A 158 -7.66 6.73 3.99
CA LYS A 158 -6.91 5.59 4.54
C LYS A 158 -5.45 5.61 4.08
N SER A 159 -4.65 6.56 4.58
CA SER A 159 -3.23 6.61 4.27
C SER A 159 -2.38 5.92 5.34
N GLU A 160 -1.30 5.26 4.92
CA GLU A 160 -0.26 4.76 5.82
C GLU A 160 0.52 5.93 6.45
N LYS A 161 1.04 5.75 7.68
CA LYS A 161 1.79 6.81 8.44
C LYS A 161 2.93 7.50 7.68
N ASN A 162 3.44 6.91 6.60
CA ASN A 162 4.56 7.46 5.82
C ASN A 162 4.14 8.17 4.54
N GLU A 163 2.86 8.29 4.26
CA GLU A 163 2.34 8.95 3.08
C GLU A 163 2.02 10.41 3.36
N SER A 164 2.08 11.21 2.32
CA SER A 164 1.77 12.64 2.40
C SER A 164 0.51 12.93 1.60
N HIS A 165 -0.40 13.69 2.23
CA HIS A 165 -1.59 14.22 1.60
C HIS A 165 -1.54 15.73 1.65
N LEU A 166 -1.64 16.33 0.49
CA LEU A 166 -1.75 17.77 0.28
C LEU A 166 -2.92 18.02 -0.66
N TYR A 167 -3.28 19.26 -0.77
CA TYR A 167 -4.22 19.77 -1.76
C TYR A 167 -3.51 20.73 -2.69
N GLN A 168 -3.75 20.59 -3.99
CA GLN A 168 -3.61 21.68 -4.94
C GLN A 168 -4.96 22.35 -5.02
N SER A 169 -5.12 23.45 -4.32
CA SER A 169 -6.33 24.26 -4.35
C SER A 169 -6.09 25.49 -5.18
N PHE A 170 -7.04 25.83 -6.03
CA PHE A 170 -6.91 26.94 -6.97
C PHE A 170 -8.21 27.73 -7.15
N PHE A 171 -8.04 29.02 -7.44
CA PHE A 171 -9.08 29.96 -7.87
C PHE A 171 -8.58 30.75 -9.05
N GLY A 172 -9.36 30.79 -10.11
CA GLY A 172 -9.05 31.48 -11.36
C GLY A 172 -10.11 32.45 -11.77
N TRP A 173 -9.68 33.60 -12.29
CA TRP A 173 -10.52 34.60 -12.89
C TRP A 173 -10.22 34.68 -14.38
N ASN A 174 -11.23 34.46 -15.21
CA ASN A 174 -11.20 34.78 -16.64
C ASN A 174 -11.54 36.22 -16.80
N ILE A 175 -10.60 37.05 -17.29
CA ILE A 175 -10.75 38.51 -17.38
C ILE A 175 -10.55 39.00 -18.80
N SER A 176 -11.18 40.12 -19.08
CA SER A 176 -10.97 40.94 -20.30
C SER A 176 -10.43 42.30 -19.91
N THR A 177 -9.41 42.78 -20.64
CA THR A 177 -8.83 44.11 -20.51
C THR A 177 -9.18 44.98 -21.73
N LYS A 178 -9.18 46.29 -21.59
CA LYS A 178 -9.35 47.20 -22.72
C LYS A 178 -8.11 47.33 -23.57
N GLU A 179 -6.94 47.21 -22.95
CA GLU A 179 -5.64 47.34 -23.57
C GLU A 179 -4.99 45.97 -23.78
N ASN A 180 -4.01 45.88 -24.68
CA ASN A 180 -3.23 44.68 -24.94
C ASN A 180 -2.26 44.42 -23.81
N CYS A 181 -2.67 43.65 -22.81
CA CYS A 181 -1.89 43.35 -21.60
C CYS A 181 -1.21 41.98 -21.64
N PHE A 182 -1.57 41.09 -22.57
CA PHE A 182 -1.11 39.71 -22.59
C PHE A 182 -0.43 39.36 -23.92
N ASP A 183 0.53 38.42 -23.83
CA ASP A 183 1.13 37.74 -25.02
C ASP A 183 0.40 36.44 -25.26
N ALA A 184 -0.46 36.35 -26.26
CA ALA A 184 -1.24 35.17 -26.60
C ALA A 184 -0.40 33.95 -27.05
N LYS A 185 0.90 34.11 -27.28
CA LYS A 185 1.82 33.01 -27.64
C LYS A 185 2.56 32.41 -26.46
N LYS A 186 2.37 32.95 -25.25
CA LYS A 186 3.12 32.64 -24.06
C LYS A 186 2.20 32.43 -22.85
N MET A 187 2.30 31.28 -22.21
CA MET A 187 1.65 31.04 -20.93
C MET A 187 2.63 31.18 -19.77
N VAL A 188 2.14 31.55 -18.58
CA VAL A 188 2.93 31.57 -17.35
C VAL A 188 2.55 30.37 -16.50
N MET A 189 3.48 29.43 -16.34
CA MET A 189 3.22 28.18 -15.62
C MET A 189 3.28 28.36 -14.10
N MET A 190 4.23 29.15 -13.60
CA MET A 190 4.42 29.40 -12.17
C MET A 190 5.04 30.77 -11.97
N ASP A 191 4.29 31.76 -11.48
CA ASP A 191 4.83 33.01 -11.01
C ASP A 191 4.74 33.09 -9.47
N PHE A 192 5.90 33.02 -8.83
CA PHE A 192 6.04 33.06 -7.37
C PHE A 192 6.15 34.49 -6.81
N ASN A 193 5.91 35.54 -7.60
CA ASN A 193 5.98 36.95 -7.16
C ASN A 193 4.73 37.39 -6.38
N ILE A 194 4.23 36.50 -5.55
CA ILE A 194 3.15 36.71 -4.59
C ILE A 194 3.61 36.33 -3.18
N PRO A 195 2.96 36.86 -2.12
CA PRO A 195 3.25 36.47 -0.75
C PRO A 195 3.14 34.96 -0.59
N GLN A 196 4.14 34.33 0.01
CA GLN A 196 4.17 32.86 0.19
C GLN A 196 3.51 32.39 1.48
N ASN A 197 3.51 33.21 2.55
CA ASN A 197 2.83 32.97 3.83
C ASN A 197 3.02 31.53 4.38
N ASN A 198 4.24 31.02 4.28
CA ASN A 198 4.61 29.63 4.63
C ASN A 198 3.91 28.53 3.80
N PHE A 199 3.38 28.87 2.62
CA PHE A 199 2.86 27.91 1.63
C PHE A 199 3.76 27.86 0.40
N THR A 200 3.50 26.93 -0.48
CA THR A 200 3.98 26.95 -1.86
C THR A 200 2.81 27.41 -2.72
N GLN A 201 2.83 28.68 -3.16
CA GLN A 201 1.75 29.22 -3.97
C GLN A 201 2.27 30.16 -5.07
N PHE A 202 1.57 30.17 -6.18
CA PHE A 202 1.97 30.88 -7.39
C PHE A 202 0.77 31.31 -8.22
N MET A 203 0.99 32.25 -9.14
CA MET A 203 0.04 32.59 -10.19
C MET A 203 0.32 31.74 -11.43
N TYR A 204 -0.77 31.32 -12.06
CA TYR A 204 -0.80 30.59 -13.32
C TYR A 204 -1.63 31.43 -14.31
N ILE A 205 -1.11 31.67 -15.53
CA ILE A 205 -1.73 32.61 -16.47
C ILE A 205 -1.81 31.99 -17.85
N LEU A 206 -3.01 31.93 -18.39
CA LEU A 206 -3.33 31.42 -19.72
C LEU A 206 -3.93 32.51 -20.59
N PRO A 207 -3.11 33.24 -21.35
CA PRO A 207 -3.59 34.25 -22.27
C PRO A 207 -4.26 33.66 -23.51
N TYR A 208 -5.54 33.91 -23.71
CA TYR A 208 -6.27 33.46 -24.90
C TYR A 208 -6.15 34.46 -26.06
N SER A 209 -5.95 35.72 -25.73
CA SER A 209 -5.69 36.81 -26.71
C SER A 209 -4.85 37.91 -26.03
N ALA A 210 -4.58 38.98 -26.74
CA ALA A 210 -3.88 40.14 -26.16
C ALA A 210 -4.69 40.80 -25.03
N THR A 211 -6.00 40.59 -25.00
CA THR A 211 -6.93 41.25 -24.05
C THR A 211 -7.66 40.27 -23.15
N ASN A 212 -7.60 38.97 -23.37
CA ASN A 212 -8.31 37.96 -22.57
C ASN A 212 -7.37 36.93 -21.98
N SER A 213 -7.51 36.64 -20.68
CA SER A 213 -6.68 35.64 -19.99
C SER A 213 -7.41 35.04 -18.81
N LEU A 214 -7.16 33.74 -18.56
CA LEU A 214 -7.37 33.14 -17.26
C LEU A 214 -6.15 33.43 -16.37
N ILE A 215 -6.40 33.99 -15.18
CA ILE A 215 -5.39 34.22 -14.14
C ILE A 215 -5.81 33.45 -12.90
N GLU A 216 -4.99 32.54 -12.46
CA GLU A 216 -5.29 31.59 -11.37
C GLU A 216 -4.25 31.67 -10.27
N VAL A 217 -4.68 31.73 -9.02
CA VAL A 217 -3.83 31.48 -7.86
C VAL A 217 -3.94 30.01 -7.48
N THR A 218 -2.79 29.35 -7.41
CA THR A 218 -2.68 27.93 -7.01
C THR A 218 -1.86 27.81 -5.74
N ARG A 219 -2.34 27.02 -4.76
CA ARG A 219 -1.64 26.70 -3.51
C ARG A 219 -1.45 25.20 -3.38
N PHE A 220 -0.22 24.77 -3.05
CA PHE A 220 0.11 23.42 -2.60
C PHE A 220 0.23 23.43 -1.08
N GLY A 221 -0.62 22.71 -0.37
CA GLY A 221 -0.59 22.69 1.09
C GLY A 221 -1.52 21.67 1.72
N LYS A 222 -1.37 21.49 3.03
CA LYS A 222 -2.33 20.71 3.84
C LYS A 222 -3.66 21.43 3.98
N GLU A 223 -3.58 22.75 3.97
CA GLU A 223 -4.74 23.67 4.05
C GLU A 223 -5.03 24.21 2.65
N LYS A 224 -6.30 24.23 2.32
CA LYS A 224 -6.79 24.80 1.07
C LYS A 224 -6.77 26.31 1.17
N ILE A 225 -6.56 26.99 0.03
CA ILE A 225 -6.74 28.43 -0.04
C ILE A 225 -8.23 28.75 0.12
N THR A 226 -8.57 29.75 0.93
CA THR A 226 -9.94 30.23 1.06
C THR A 226 -10.31 31.18 -0.10
N GLU A 227 -11.59 31.34 -0.36
CA GLU A 227 -12.06 32.22 -1.44
C GLU A 227 -11.65 33.68 -1.21
N ASP A 228 -11.71 34.18 0.02
CA ASP A 228 -11.32 35.54 0.39
C ASP A 228 -9.83 35.79 0.20
N GLU A 229 -8.98 34.83 0.62
CA GLU A 229 -7.54 34.89 0.39
C GLU A 229 -7.22 34.91 -1.11
N ALA A 230 -7.85 34.03 -1.88
CA ALA A 230 -7.67 33.92 -3.31
C ALA A 230 -8.07 35.22 -4.03
N ASN A 231 -9.26 35.74 -3.72
CA ASN A 231 -9.77 37.00 -4.30
C ASN A 231 -8.86 38.17 -3.97
N THR A 232 -8.31 38.22 -2.75
CA THR A 232 -7.37 39.27 -2.36
C THR A 232 -6.08 39.20 -3.16
N LEU A 233 -5.52 37.99 -3.33
CA LEU A 233 -4.30 37.79 -4.11
C LEU A 233 -4.49 38.06 -5.59
N LEU A 234 -5.60 37.59 -6.18
CA LEU A 234 -5.95 37.81 -7.59
C LEU A 234 -6.14 39.27 -7.87
N LYS A 235 -6.95 39.95 -7.09
CA LYS A 235 -7.21 41.40 -7.26
C LYS A 235 -5.93 42.21 -7.19
N LYS A 236 -5.07 41.94 -6.19
CA LYS A 236 -3.78 42.62 -6.05
C LYS A 236 -2.84 42.35 -7.22
N TYR A 237 -2.83 41.11 -7.74
CA TYR A 237 -1.98 40.71 -8.84
C TYR A 237 -2.49 41.33 -10.17
N ILE A 238 -3.77 41.21 -10.47
CA ILE A 238 -4.38 41.68 -11.71
C ILE A 238 -4.29 43.20 -11.81
N ASN A 239 -4.50 43.94 -10.70
CA ASN A 239 -4.38 45.41 -10.69
C ASN A 239 -2.98 45.92 -11.08
N LYS A 240 -1.93 45.09 -10.95
CA LYS A 240 -0.59 45.43 -11.47
C LYS A 240 -0.46 45.26 -12.98
N ILE A 241 -1.29 44.39 -13.59
CA ILE A 241 -1.31 44.16 -15.04
C ILE A 241 -2.22 45.19 -15.71
N SER A 242 -3.44 45.31 -15.23
CA SER A 242 -4.42 46.28 -15.69
C SER A 242 -5.39 46.59 -14.55
N PRO A 243 -5.52 47.87 -14.12
CA PRO A 243 -6.51 48.25 -13.11
C PRO A 243 -7.95 48.21 -13.64
N ASN A 244 -8.12 48.31 -14.97
CA ASN A 244 -9.41 48.33 -15.66
C ASN A 244 -9.64 46.98 -16.37
N TYR A 245 -10.16 46.01 -15.65
CA TYR A 245 -10.54 44.69 -16.20
C TYR A 245 -12.01 44.41 -15.95
N LYS A 246 -12.58 43.54 -16.79
CA LYS A 246 -13.90 42.94 -16.60
C LYS A 246 -13.72 41.50 -16.22
N LEU A 247 -14.35 41.06 -15.12
CA LEU A 247 -14.44 39.66 -14.74
C LEU A 247 -15.53 38.98 -15.57
N ASN A 248 -15.16 37.93 -16.33
CA ASN A 248 -16.09 37.19 -17.19
C ASN A 248 -16.59 35.94 -16.49
N GLU A 249 -15.67 35.13 -15.93
CA GLU A 249 -15.96 33.82 -15.34
C GLU A 249 -15.02 33.55 -14.17
N VAL A 250 -15.48 32.74 -13.21
CA VAL A 250 -14.69 32.29 -12.06
C VAL A 250 -14.58 30.78 -12.10
N GLU A 251 -13.36 30.27 -12.01
CA GLU A 251 -13.04 28.83 -11.90
C GLU A 251 -12.47 28.54 -10.52
N LYS A 252 -12.84 27.40 -9.92
CA LYS A 252 -12.25 26.94 -8.67
C LYS A 252 -12.20 25.43 -8.61
N GLY A 253 -11.16 24.91 -7.97
CA GLY A 253 -11.05 23.47 -7.82
C GLY A 253 -10.04 23.05 -6.77
N ILE A 254 -10.07 21.74 -6.48
CA ILE A 254 -9.18 21.08 -5.55
C ILE A 254 -8.75 19.75 -6.18
N ILE A 255 -7.45 19.59 -6.34
CA ILE A 255 -6.84 18.34 -6.79
C ILE A 255 -6.12 17.71 -5.60
N PRO A 256 -6.49 16.51 -5.17
CA PRO A 256 -5.75 15.80 -4.12
C PRO A 256 -4.35 15.41 -4.60
N MET A 257 -3.34 15.79 -3.81
CA MET A 257 -1.94 15.42 -4.02
C MET A 257 -1.55 14.38 -2.99
N SER A 258 -1.60 13.10 -3.36
CA SER A 258 -1.35 11.99 -2.44
C SER A 258 -0.26 11.07 -2.95
N SER A 259 0.71 10.73 -2.08
CA SER A 259 1.70 9.68 -2.37
C SER A 259 1.16 8.26 -2.13
N ALA A 260 -0.05 8.13 -1.58
CA ALA A 260 -0.72 6.85 -1.40
C ALA A 260 -1.19 6.28 -2.75
N GLN A 261 -0.90 5.02 -2.98
CA GLN A 261 -1.56 4.30 -4.06
C GLN A 261 -3.00 3.98 -3.65
N ILE A 262 -3.94 4.37 -4.50
CA ILE A 262 -5.34 4.04 -4.31
C ILE A 262 -5.47 2.53 -4.49
N LYS A 263 -5.83 1.86 -3.41
CA LYS A 263 -6.19 0.44 -3.42
C LYS A 263 -7.70 0.38 -3.59
N THR A 264 -8.14 0.06 -4.77
CA THR A 264 -9.54 -0.26 -5.03
C THR A 264 -9.74 -1.76 -4.88
N ASP A 265 -10.89 -2.16 -4.32
CA ASP A 265 -11.23 -3.58 -4.27
C ASP A 265 -11.37 -4.12 -5.69
N TYR A 266 -10.82 -5.30 -5.93
CA TYR A 266 -11.01 -6.01 -7.18
C TYR A 266 -12.41 -6.62 -7.19
N LEU A 267 -13.29 -6.06 -8.02
CA LEU A 267 -14.66 -6.51 -8.14
C LEU A 267 -14.85 -7.56 -9.27
N GLY A 268 -13.89 -7.67 -10.19
CA GLY A 268 -13.94 -8.62 -11.31
C GLY A 268 -13.21 -8.10 -12.55
N GLU A 269 -13.04 -8.93 -13.58
CA GLU A 269 -12.28 -8.57 -14.80
C GLU A 269 -12.96 -7.48 -15.63
N ASN A 270 -14.28 -7.38 -15.56
CA ASN A 270 -15.09 -6.43 -16.32
C ASN A 270 -15.41 -5.15 -15.53
N TRP A 271 -14.81 -4.98 -14.33
CA TRP A 271 -14.84 -3.73 -13.57
C TRP A 271 -13.53 -3.00 -13.74
N THR A 272 -13.57 -1.81 -14.34
CA THR A 272 -12.38 -1.00 -14.59
C THR A 272 -12.48 0.34 -13.88
N ASN A 273 -11.55 0.61 -12.97
CA ASN A 273 -11.40 1.93 -12.37
C ASN A 273 -10.71 2.87 -13.36
N MET A 274 -11.18 4.11 -13.47
CA MET A 274 -10.75 5.08 -14.47
C MET A 274 -10.15 6.35 -13.84
N GLY A 275 -9.25 6.98 -14.53
CA GLY A 275 -8.73 8.31 -14.21
C GLY A 275 -8.09 8.39 -12.83
N ALA A 276 -8.55 9.31 -11.98
CA ALA A 276 -8.02 9.51 -10.63
C ALA A 276 -8.13 8.22 -9.79
N ARG A 277 -9.24 7.49 -9.93
CA ARG A 277 -9.48 6.23 -9.24
C ARG A 277 -8.51 5.11 -9.66
N ASN A 278 -7.92 5.21 -10.87
CA ASN A 278 -6.86 4.32 -11.36
C ASN A 278 -5.45 4.94 -11.27
N ASN A 279 -5.23 5.83 -10.31
CA ASN A 279 -3.91 6.47 -10.09
C ASN A 279 -3.35 7.21 -11.33
N LYS A 280 -4.20 7.80 -12.19
CA LYS A 280 -3.75 8.53 -13.40
C LYS A 280 -3.48 10.01 -13.16
N VAL A 281 -3.68 10.50 -11.94
CA VAL A 281 -3.30 11.86 -11.55
C VAL A 281 -1.85 11.85 -11.06
N LYS A 282 -1.00 12.66 -11.65
CA LYS A 282 0.36 12.88 -11.16
C LYS A 282 0.31 13.61 -9.83
N CYS A 283 0.65 12.93 -8.75
CA CYS A 283 0.42 13.41 -7.40
C CYS A 283 1.22 14.67 -7.01
N THR A 284 2.27 15.03 -7.75
CA THR A 284 3.13 16.21 -7.51
C THR A 284 2.75 17.42 -8.36
N THR A 285 1.92 17.26 -9.39
CA THR A 285 1.56 18.34 -10.32
C THR A 285 0.07 18.45 -10.59
N GLY A 286 -0.71 17.42 -10.23
CA GLY A 286 -2.14 17.37 -10.54
C GLY A 286 -2.47 17.07 -12.02
N PHE A 287 -1.49 16.99 -12.92
CA PHE A 287 -1.74 16.68 -14.32
C PHE A 287 -2.26 15.26 -14.50
N ALA A 288 -3.33 15.09 -15.26
CA ALA A 288 -4.01 13.82 -15.44
C ALA A 288 -4.51 13.59 -16.86
N PHE A 289 -4.93 14.62 -17.58
CA PHE A 289 -5.71 14.54 -18.83
C PHE A 289 -5.00 13.69 -19.91
N HIS A 290 -3.72 13.94 -20.13
CA HIS A 290 -2.90 13.19 -21.07
C HIS A 290 -2.81 11.68 -20.72
N GLU A 291 -2.63 11.34 -19.46
CA GLU A 291 -2.60 9.95 -19.01
C GLU A 291 -3.99 9.28 -19.06
N MET A 292 -5.07 10.05 -18.86
CA MET A 292 -6.44 9.57 -19.05
C MET A 292 -6.73 9.28 -20.54
N ALA A 293 -6.24 10.13 -21.46
CA ALA A 293 -6.39 9.89 -22.89
C ALA A 293 -5.63 8.63 -23.34
N LYS A 294 -4.41 8.43 -22.85
CA LYS A 294 -3.66 7.17 -23.08
C LYS A 294 -4.42 5.95 -22.53
N GLU A 295 -4.95 6.06 -21.33
CA GLU A 295 -5.74 4.98 -20.72
C GLU A 295 -6.96 4.62 -21.57
N ALA A 296 -7.68 5.64 -22.05
CA ALA A 296 -8.83 5.45 -22.92
C ALA A 296 -8.48 4.73 -24.23
N THR A 297 -7.37 5.15 -24.87
CA THR A 297 -6.87 4.48 -26.09
C THR A 297 -6.51 3.03 -25.83
N LEU A 298 -5.76 2.74 -24.75
CA LEU A 298 -5.36 1.37 -24.39
C LEU A 298 -6.54 0.46 -24.12
N ILE A 299 -7.59 0.96 -23.42
CA ILE A 299 -8.80 0.19 -23.13
C ILE A 299 -9.57 -0.07 -24.42
N SER A 300 -9.72 0.92 -25.29
CA SER A 300 -10.39 0.76 -26.59
C SER A 300 -9.70 -0.29 -27.48
N GLU A 301 -8.34 -0.28 -27.51
CA GLU A 301 -7.55 -1.30 -28.22
C GLU A 301 -7.78 -2.72 -27.69
N GLN A 302 -7.98 -2.86 -26.36
CA GLN A 302 -8.28 -4.15 -25.76
C GLN A 302 -9.67 -4.68 -26.18
N PHE A 303 -10.68 -3.82 -26.23
CA PHE A 303 -12.02 -4.20 -26.69
C PHE A 303 -12.07 -4.54 -28.18
N ASN A 304 -11.22 -3.92 -29.00
CA ASN A 304 -11.09 -4.23 -30.42
C ASN A 304 -10.22 -5.45 -30.73
N GLY A 305 -9.65 -6.10 -29.71
CA GLY A 305 -8.79 -7.27 -29.90
C GLY A 305 -7.40 -6.97 -30.47
N THR A 306 -7.05 -5.70 -30.67
CA THR A 306 -5.73 -5.31 -31.20
C THR A 306 -4.64 -5.38 -30.11
N ARG A 307 -5.01 -5.56 -28.84
CA ARG A 307 -4.10 -5.68 -27.74
C ARG A 307 -4.56 -6.67 -26.67
N ASN A 308 -3.68 -7.54 -26.20
CA ASN A 308 -3.96 -8.46 -25.10
C ASN A 308 -4.09 -7.73 -23.74
N LYS A 309 -5.01 -8.16 -22.88
CA LYS A 309 -5.27 -7.58 -21.53
C LYS A 309 -4.04 -7.60 -20.58
N SER A 310 -2.96 -8.31 -20.91
CA SER A 310 -1.88 -8.65 -19.96
C SER A 310 -0.77 -7.61 -19.78
N ASN A 311 -0.71 -6.55 -20.56
CA ASN A 311 0.41 -5.59 -20.50
C ASN A 311 0.06 -4.30 -19.75
N LYS A 312 -0.03 -4.37 -18.40
CA LYS A 312 0.14 -3.15 -17.60
C LYS A 312 1.59 -2.68 -17.76
N PRO A 313 1.86 -1.49 -18.28
CA PRO A 313 3.21 -0.97 -18.27
C PRO A 313 3.68 -0.87 -16.82
N ASN A 314 4.76 -1.58 -16.51
CA ASN A 314 5.40 -1.51 -15.19
C ASN A 314 6.03 -0.12 -15.07
N LYS A 315 5.31 0.84 -14.48
CA LYS A 315 5.88 2.17 -14.22
C LYS A 315 7.10 2.00 -13.31
N PRO A 316 8.24 2.60 -13.64
CA PRO A 316 9.41 2.51 -12.80
C PRO A 316 9.11 3.03 -11.40
N ASN A 317 9.33 2.24 -10.37
CA ASN A 317 9.14 2.60 -8.95
C ASN A 317 9.89 3.89 -8.53
N ARG A 318 10.90 4.31 -9.31
CA ARG A 318 11.68 5.51 -9.03
C ARG A 318 10.87 6.81 -9.08
N PHE A 319 9.94 6.96 -10.03
CA PHE A 319 9.11 8.19 -10.09
C PHE A 319 8.15 8.28 -8.91
N ALA A 320 7.56 7.17 -8.48
CA ALA A 320 6.75 7.13 -7.26
C ALA A 320 7.59 7.51 -6.01
N PHE A 321 8.88 7.12 -5.98
CA PHE A 321 9.81 7.53 -4.93
C PHE A 321 10.08 9.04 -4.97
N TYR A 322 10.36 9.61 -6.15
CA TYR A 322 10.61 11.04 -6.31
C TYR A 322 9.40 11.89 -5.92
N ASP A 323 8.22 11.48 -6.34
CA ASP A 323 6.96 12.12 -6.00
C ASP A 323 6.73 12.13 -4.48
N ARG A 324 6.95 10.99 -3.82
CA ARG A 324 6.83 10.88 -2.38
C ARG A 324 7.80 11.81 -1.65
N LEU A 325 9.04 11.93 -2.13
CA LEU A 325 10.02 12.86 -1.55
C LEU A 325 9.57 14.31 -1.67
N LEU A 326 9.14 14.73 -2.86
CA LEU A 326 8.69 16.11 -3.07
C LEU A 326 7.46 16.43 -2.23
N LEU A 327 6.45 15.55 -2.20
CA LEU A 327 5.26 15.74 -1.35
C LEU A 327 5.61 15.81 0.15
N LYS A 328 6.59 15.03 0.63
CA LYS A 328 7.08 15.13 2.01
C LYS A 328 7.75 16.48 2.28
N ILE A 329 8.52 17.00 1.33
CA ILE A 329 9.14 18.32 1.47
C ILE A 329 8.05 19.39 1.53
N LEU A 330 7.12 19.41 0.58
CA LEU A 330 6.02 20.37 0.53
C LEU A 330 5.11 20.29 1.77
N SER A 331 4.94 19.08 2.33
CA SER A 331 4.14 18.86 3.54
C SER A 331 4.83 19.34 4.83
N LYS A 332 6.17 19.19 4.94
CA LYS A 332 6.94 19.50 6.15
C LYS A 332 7.63 20.85 6.12
N LYS A 333 7.92 21.34 4.92
CA LYS A 333 8.66 22.59 4.67
C LYS A 333 8.09 23.29 3.43
N PRO A 334 6.81 23.70 3.48
CA PRO A 334 6.13 24.29 2.32
C PRO A 334 6.81 25.57 1.81
N GLU A 335 7.48 26.33 2.68
CA GLU A 335 8.27 27.50 2.34
C GLU A 335 9.43 27.23 1.37
N LYS A 336 9.85 25.95 1.24
CA LYS A 336 10.92 25.53 0.32
C LYS A 336 10.44 25.22 -1.10
N GLY A 337 9.12 25.11 -1.31
CA GLY A 337 8.58 24.78 -2.62
C GLY A 337 8.95 25.80 -3.69
N LYS A 338 8.76 27.10 -3.42
CA LYS A 338 9.20 28.19 -4.32
C LYS A 338 10.65 27.97 -4.77
N LEU A 339 11.58 27.85 -3.83
CA LEU A 339 13.01 27.67 -4.14
C LEU A 339 13.28 26.43 -5.00
N ILE A 340 12.61 25.33 -4.72
CA ILE A 340 12.79 24.06 -5.46
C ILE A 340 12.32 24.23 -6.92
N PHE A 341 11.14 24.78 -7.14
CA PHE A 341 10.59 24.95 -8.49
C PHE A 341 11.36 26.02 -9.27
N GLU A 342 11.75 27.12 -8.66
CA GLU A 342 12.60 28.14 -9.28
C GLU A 342 13.94 27.56 -9.74
N ILE A 343 14.63 26.79 -8.89
CA ILE A 343 15.88 26.11 -9.26
C ILE A 343 15.63 25.09 -10.36
N LEU A 344 14.59 24.29 -10.25
CA LEU A 344 14.26 23.25 -11.23
C LEU A 344 14.15 23.85 -12.64
N PHE A 345 13.36 24.90 -12.80
CA PHE A 345 13.12 25.50 -14.12
C PHE A 345 14.23 26.46 -14.59
N SER A 346 14.97 27.11 -13.66
CA SER A 346 16.09 27.98 -14.04
C SER A 346 17.35 27.22 -14.44
N LYS A 347 17.67 26.09 -13.75
CA LYS A 347 18.94 25.37 -13.92
C LYS A 347 18.84 24.11 -14.77
N VAL A 348 17.62 23.65 -15.09
CA VAL A 348 17.39 22.49 -15.95
C VAL A 348 16.65 22.92 -17.22
N PRO A 349 17.00 22.38 -18.40
CA PRO A 349 16.25 22.67 -19.63
C PRO A 349 14.76 22.34 -19.46
N THR A 350 13.87 23.28 -19.80
CA THR A 350 12.42 23.16 -19.56
C THR A 350 11.85 21.87 -20.19
N ILE A 351 12.25 21.52 -21.41
CA ILE A 351 11.82 20.27 -22.07
C ILE A 351 12.20 19.03 -21.24
N ARG A 352 13.38 19.03 -20.61
CA ARG A 352 13.78 17.91 -19.72
C ARG A 352 12.91 17.85 -18.46
N VAL A 353 12.56 19.02 -17.90
CA VAL A 353 11.62 19.07 -16.76
C VAL A 353 10.25 18.53 -17.16
N LEU A 354 9.71 18.96 -18.31
CA LEU A 354 8.43 18.48 -18.81
C LEU A 354 8.42 16.96 -19.04
N ASN A 355 9.49 16.43 -19.66
CA ASN A 355 9.64 14.97 -19.82
C ASN A 355 9.78 14.23 -18.48
N PHE A 356 10.46 14.82 -17.49
CA PHE A 356 10.55 14.24 -16.16
C PHE A 356 9.17 14.20 -15.46
N LEU A 357 8.38 15.26 -15.55
CA LEU A 357 7.04 15.32 -15.00
C LEU A 357 6.07 14.32 -15.69
N GLN A 358 6.33 13.94 -16.94
CA GLN A 358 5.62 12.87 -17.66
C GLN A 358 6.21 11.48 -17.46
N GLU A 359 7.23 11.30 -16.61
CA GLU A 359 7.90 10.02 -16.32
C GLU A 359 8.60 9.40 -17.53
N ARG A 360 9.10 10.23 -18.47
CA ARG A 360 9.73 9.81 -19.73
C ARG A 360 11.27 9.88 -19.71
N THR A 361 11.87 10.44 -18.67
CA THR A 361 13.33 10.58 -18.56
C THR A 361 14.03 9.26 -18.27
N LYS A 362 15.30 9.15 -18.69
CA LYS A 362 16.18 8.05 -18.30
C LYS A 362 16.82 8.36 -16.94
N LEU A 363 17.31 7.35 -16.24
CA LEU A 363 17.93 7.51 -14.91
C LEU A 363 19.07 8.54 -14.89
N LYS A 364 19.90 8.60 -15.95
CA LYS A 364 20.96 9.60 -16.10
C LYS A 364 20.43 11.04 -16.12
N ASP A 365 19.28 11.26 -16.75
CA ASP A 365 18.63 12.58 -16.80
C ASP A 365 18.07 12.96 -15.44
N ASP A 366 17.52 11.99 -14.69
CA ASP A 366 17.03 12.17 -13.33
C ASP A 366 18.18 12.58 -12.40
N ILE A 367 19.33 11.90 -12.47
CA ILE A 367 20.53 12.22 -11.68
C ILE A 367 21.01 13.64 -11.99
N LEU A 368 21.08 14.03 -13.28
CA LEU A 368 21.47 15.37 -13.69
C LEU A 368 20.49 16.43 -13.17
N LEU A 369 19.18 16.15 -13.20
CA LEU A 369 18.14 17.02 -12.66
C LEU A 369 18.31 17.20 -11.14
N PHE A 370 18.40 16.10 -10.39
CA PHE A 370 18.56 16.15 -8.93
C PHE A 370 19.90 16.78 -8.49
N SER A 371 20.94 16.69 -9.33
CA SER A 371 22.23 17.34 -9.06
C SER A 371 22.13 18.87 -8.96
N LYS A 372 21.11 19.48 -9.56
CA LYS A 372 20.86 20.93 -9.57
C LYS A 372 19.97 21.38 -8.39
N LEU A 373 19.20 20.47 -7.81
CA LEU A 373 18.28 20.77 -6.71
C LEU A 373 19.01 20.90 -5.36
N PRO A 374 18.38 21.50 -4.34
CA PRO A 374 18.96 21.65 -2.99
C PRO A 374 19.21 20.28 -2.35
N LYS A 375 20.42 19.72 -2.55
CA LYS A 375 20.80 18.33 -2.22
C LYS A 375 20.46 17.94 -0.78
N PHE A 376 20.79 18.81 0.19
CA PHE A 376 20.65 18.50 1.62
C PHE A 376 19.19 18.16 2.01
N ILE A 377 18.21 18.92 1.48
CA ILE A 377 16.79 18.70 1.80
C ILE A 377 16.31 17.36 1.23
N PHE A 378 16.66 17.08 -0.04
CA PHE A 378 16.28 15.83 -0.70
C PHE A 378 16.97 14.62 -0.07
N ILE A 379 18.28 14.70 0.22
CA ILE A 379 19.03 13.63 0.89
C ILE A 379 18.43 13.33 2.27
N LYS A 380 18.18 14.36 3.09
CA LYS A 380 17.58 14.19 4.41
C LYS A 380 16.22 13.49 4.35
N MET A 381 15.36 13.88 3.39
CA MET A 381 14.06 13.24 3.22
C MET A 381 14.18 11.83 2.65
N ALA A 382 15.09 11.59 1.70
CA ALA A 382 15.37 10.27 1.15
C ALA A 382 15.89 9.30 2.22
N VAL A 383 16.85 9.73 3.02
CA VAL A 383 17.40 8.96 4.15
C VAL A 383 16.28 8.58 5.12
N ASN A 384 15.45 9.54 5.54
CA ASN A 384 14.30 9.27 6.42
C ASN A 384 13.27 8.31 5.79
N ASP A 385 13.05 8.41 4.49
CA ASP A 385 12.13 7.52 3.76
C ASP A 385 12.70 6.10 3.66
N ILE A 386 13.97 5.98 3.29
CA ILE A 386 14.70 4.71 3.24
C ILE A 386 14.73 4.07 4.63
N PHE A 387 15.05 4.82 5.69
CA PHE A 387 15.02 4.30 7.07
C PHE A 387 13.62 3.80 7.46
N TYR A 388 12.56 4.49 7.07
CA TYR A 388 11.20 4.00 7.32
C TYR A 388 10.92 2.69 6.57
N PHE A 389 11.29 2.60 5.29
CA PHE A 389 11.12 1.38 4.49
C PHE A 389 12.01 0.25 4.99
N VAL A 390 13.27 0.54 5.33
CA VAL A 390 14.18 -0.44 5.94
C VAL A 390 13.62 -0.91 7.27
N LYS A 391 13.13 -0.02 8.13
CA LYS A 391 12.49 -0.39 9.39
C LYS A 391 11.22 -1.23 9.18
N LYS A 392 10.40 -0.89 8.19
CA LYS A 392 9.21 -1.69 7.82
C LYS A 392 9.59 -3.03 7.18
N SER A 393 10.64 -3.04 6.33
CA SER A 393 11.14 -4.26 5.66
C SER A 393 12.04 -5.09 6.56
N SER A 394 12.86 -4.47 7.44
CA SER A 394 13.74 -5.19 8.36
C SER A 394 12.97 -6.05 9.35
N ILE A 395 11.70 -5.70 9.61
CA ILE A 395 10.81 -6.55 10.41
C ILE A 395 10.62 -7.93 9.76
N VAL A 396 10.53 -8.00 8.44
CA VAL A 396 10.38 -9.26 7.69
C VAL A 396 11.74 -9.93 7.45
N PHE A 397 12.79 -9.13 7.20
CA PHE A 397 14.13 -9.64 6.89
C PHE A 397 15.00 -9.87 8.13
N LEU A 398 14.57 -9.46 9.32
CA LEU A 398 15.36 -9.58 10.54
C LEU A 398 15.80 -11.03 10.85
N PRO A 399 14.92 -12.04 10.79
CA PRO A 399 15.35 -13.43 11.00
C PRO A 399 16.39 -13.89 9.98
N LEU A 400 16.20 -13.53 8.69
CA LEU A 400 17.16 -13.86 7.63
C LEU A 400 18.52 -13.20 7.89
N PHE A 401 18.56 -11.94 8.27
CA PHE A 401 19.78 -11.20 8.57
C PHE A 401 20.52 -11.80 9.78
N ILE A 402 19.77 -12.14 10.84
CA ILE A 402 20.34 -12.82 12.02
C ILE A 402 20.88 -14.18 11.66
N THR A 403 20.16 -14.96 10.82
CA THR A 403 20.65 -16.27 10.36
C THR A 403 21.97 -16.14 9.61
N LEU A 404 22.07 -15.19 8.66
CA LEU A 404 23.32 -14.96 7.91
C LEU A 404 24.48 -14.58 8.81
N ILE A 405 24.25 -13.68 9.78
CA ILE A 405 25.28 -13.32 10.76
C ILE A 405 25.64 -14.51 11.62
N SER A 406 24.67 -15.28 12.09
CA SER A 406 24.94 -16.49 12.91
C SER A 406 25.78 -17.51 12.16
N VAL A 407 25.46 -17.80 10.89
CA VAL A 407 26.26 -18.69 10.04
C VAL A 407 27.69 -18.18 9.90
N LEU A 408 27.87 -16.87 9.70
CA LEU A 408 29.19 -16.25 9.61
C LEU A 408 29.96 -16.39 10.94
N LEU A 409 29.33 -16.09 12.08
CA LEU A 409 29.95 -16.19 13.39
C LEU A 409 30.33 -17.63 13.75
N TYR A 410 29.51 -18.61 13.41
CA TYR A 410 29.85 -20.05 13.55
C TYR A 410 31.07 -20.41 12.71
N LYS A 411 31.16 -19.94 11.45
CA LYS A 411 32.35 -20.17 10.60
C LYS A 411 33.62 -19.52 11.14
N LEU A 412 33.46 -18.47 11.98
CA LEU A 412 34.59 -17.77 12.62
C LEU A 412 34.90 -18.28 14.03
N ASN A 413 34.30 -19.41 14.47
CA ASN A 413 34.40 -20.00 15.82
C ASN A 413 34.02 -19.00 16.93
N LEU A 414 32.98 -18.20 16.68
CA LEU A 414 32.43 -17.21 17.61
C LEU A 414 31.00 -17.59 18.03
N GLU A 415 30.71 -18.89 18.14
CA GLU A 415 29.38 -19.45 18.48
C GLU A 415 28.84 -18.93 19.83
N ASN A 416 29.71 -18.66 20.81
CA ASN A 416 29.30 -18.14 22.12
C ASN A 416 28.53 -16.80 22.01
N ILE A 417 28.88 -15.95 21.03
CA ILE A 417 28.18 -14.69 20.79
C ILE A 417 26.75 -14.94 20.30
N VAL A 418 26.59 -15.94 19.41
CA VAL A 418 25.28 -16.34 18.89
C VAL A 418 24.41 -16.89 20.01
N LEU A 419 24.95 -17.84 20.79
CA LEU A 419 24.25 -18.46 21.92
C LEU A 419 23.83 -17.40 22.96
N PHE A 420 24.74 -16.52 23.36
CA PHE A 420 24.42 -15.44 24.29
C PHE A 420 23.30 -14.53 23.77
N THR A 421 23.38 -14.13 22.49
CA THR A 421 22.35 -13.27 21.86
C THR A 421 20.99 -13.95 21.81
N LEU A 422 20.96 -15.25 21.50
CA LEU A 422 19.72 -16.02 21.45
C LEU A 422 19.13 -16.25 22.84
N ILE A 423 19.92 -16.59 23.84
CA ILE A 423 19.48 -16.74 25.22
C ILE A 423 18.93 -15.42 25.75
N ALA A 424 19.63 -14.30 25.53
CA ALA A 424 19.15 -12.98 25.92
C ALA A 424 17.84 -12.62 25.19
N GLY A 425 17.73 -12.90 23.89
CA GLY A 425 16.51 -12.71 23.11
C GLY A 425 15.34 -13.58 23.58
N PHE A 426 15.61 -14.86 23.88
CA PHE A 426 14.63 -15.79 24.41
C PHE A 426 14.09 -15.33 25.78
N MET A 427 14.98 -14.94 26.69
CA MET A 427 14.62 -14.47 28.03
C MET A 427 13.86 -13.15 28.02
N THR A 428 14.15 -12.26 27.05
CA THR A 428 13.51 -10.93 26.99
C THR A 428 12.25 -10.91 26.13
N ILE A 429 12.31 -11.35 24.89
CA ILE A 429 11.20 -11.30 23.92
C ILE A 429 10.47 -12.65 23.89
N GLY A 430 11.21 -13.74 23.92
CA GLY A 430 10.69 -15.10 23.81
C GLY A 430 9.73 -15.46 24.91
N LEU A 431 10.10 -15.31 26.17
CA LEU A 431 9.24 -15.60 27.32
C LEU A 431 8.20 -14.51 27.57
N SER A 432 8.54 -13.24 27.30
CA SER A 432 7.69 -12.11 27.64
C SER A 432 6.34 -12.11 26.93
N HIS A 433 6.23 -12.62 25.70
CA HIS A 433 4.94 -12.65 25.01
C HIS A 433 3.99 -13.68 25.64
N GLY A 434 4.49 -14.82 26.13
CA GLY A 434 3.71 -15.81 26.89
C GLY A 434 3.35 -15.35 28.30
N ALA A 435 4.21 -14.54 28.92
CA ALA A 435 3.98 -13.96 30.23
C ALA A 435 2.79 -12.98 30.28
N LEU A 436 2.27 -12.55 29.13
CA LEU A 436 1.16 -11.64 28.98
C LEU A 436 -0.20 -12.32 28.79
N ASP A 437 -0.28 -13.63 28.88
CA ASP A 437 -1.51 -14.43 28.71
C ASP A 437 -2.66 -13.99 29.63
N HIS A 438 -2.34 -13.55 30.83
CA HIS A 438 -3.33 -13.00 31.77
C HIS A 438 -4.06 -11.78 31.22
N LEU A 439 -3.40 -10.93 30.40
CA LEU A 439 -4.00 -9.76 29.78
C LEU A 439 -4.99 -10.12 28.66
N THR A 440 -4.84 -11.29 28.05
CA THR A 440 -5.72 -11.73 26.95
C THR A 440 -7.09 -12.21 27.45
N LYS A 441 -7.21 -12.57 28.72
CA LYS A 441 -8.43 -13.14 29.32
C LYS A 441 -9.10 -12.27 30.37
N LEU A 442 -8.33 -11.47 31.12
CA LEU A 442 -8.85 -10.72 32.26
C LEU A 442 -9.36 -9.34 31.83
N LYS A 443 -10.67 -9.11 31.96
CA LYS A 443 -11.29 -7.78 31.75
C LYS A 443 -11.09 -6.84 32.95
N LYS A 444 -10.95 -7.40 34.17
CA LYS A 444 -10.68 -6.67 35.42
C LYS A 444 -9.54 -7.35 36.16
N PHE A 445 -8.60 -6.57 36.67
CA PHE A 445 -7.42 -7.06 37.40
C PHE A 445 -7.70 -6.96 38.91
N THR A 446 -8.31 -7.99 39.46
CA THR A 446 -8.45 -8.19 40.93
C THR A 446 -7.53 -9.34 41.36
N ILE A 447 -7.07 -9.35 42.60
CA ILE A 447 -6.27 -10.45 43.15
C ILE A 447 -6.97 -11.79 42.89
N GLN A 448 -8.29 -11.85 43.10
CA GLN A 448 -9.09 -13.06 42.89
C GLN A 448 -9.07 -13.50 41.41
N SER A 449 -9.24 -12.58 40.43
CA SER A 449 -9.26 -12.93 39.01
C SER A 449 -7.89 -13.40 38.51
N VAL A 450 -6.82 -12.77 39.00
CA VAL A 450 -5.43 -13.18 38.69
C VAL A 450 -5.13 -14.56 39.30
N SER A 451 -5.54 -14.80 40.58
CA SER A 451 -5.35 -16.09 41.25
C SER A 451 -6.08 -17.23 40.53
N ILE A 452 -7.35 -17.03 40.14
CA ILE A 452 -8.13 -18.02 39.39
C ILE A 452 -7.46 -18.32 38.03
N PHE A 453 -7.01 -17.29 37.33
CA PHE A 453 -6.28 -17.46 36.08
C PHE A 453 -5.02 -18.27 36.28
N THR A 454 -4.18 -17.92 37.27
CA THR A 454 -2.91 -18.57 37.56
C THR A 454 -3.12 -20.05 37.95
N VAL A 455 -4.08 -20.35 38.81
CA VAL A 455 -4.44 -21.73 39.20
C VAL A 455 -4.87 -22.52 37.93
N SER A 456 -5.78 -21.96 37.13
CA SER A 456 -6.19 -22.62 35.87
C SER A 456 -5.05 -22.81 34.85
N TYR A 457 -4.09 -21.90 34.82
CA TYR A 457 -2.92 -21.98 33.93
C TYR A 457 -1.98 -23.11 34.38
N ILE A 458 -1.63 -23.09 35.67
CA ILE A 458 -0.77 -24.10 36.29
C ILE A 458 -1.41 -25.50 36.25
N SER A 459 -2.72 -25.61 36.55
CA SER A 459 -3.42 -26.91 36.45
C SER A 459 -3.31 -27.55 35.08
N LYS A 460 -3.42 -26.77 33.98
CA LYS A 460 -3.26 -27.27 32.62
C LYS A 460 -1.82 -27.73 32.34
N ALA A 461 -0.84 -26.98 32.84
CA ALA A 461 0.56 -27.36 32.72
C ALA A 461 0.86 -28.65 33.46
N ILE A 462 0.32 -28.82 34.71
CA ILE A 462 0.46 -30.04 35.50
C ILE A 462 -0.22 -31.24 34.83
N ILE A 463 -1.46 -31.09 34.36
CA ILE A 463 -2.18 -32.13 33.63
C ILE A 463 -1.37 -32.60 32.43
N TYR A 464 -0.77 -31.69 31.68
CA TYR A 464 0.07 -32.07 30.55
C TYR A 464 1.39 -32.72 30.98
N GLY A 465 1.96 -32.32 32.10
CA GLY A 465 3.09 -33.01 32.76
C GLY A 465 2.77 -34.45 33.14
N VAL A 466 1.56 -34.70 33.62
CA VAL A 466 1.07 -36.06 33.90
C VAL A 466 0.96 -36.86 32.60
N VAL A 467 0.51 -36.30 31.50
CA VAL A 467 0.48 -36.96 30.18
C VAL A 467 1.91 -37.30 29.73
N TRP A 468 2.88 -36.40 29.92
CA TRP A 468 4.30 -36.70 29.67
C TRP A 468 4.84 -37.88 30.49
N PHE A 469 4.38 -37.96 31.75
CA PHE A 469 4.82 -39.07 32.61
C PHE A 469 4.20 -40.43 32.23
N ILE A 470 2.92 -40.44 31.78
CA ILE A 470 2.18 -41.66 31.48
C ILE A 470 2.44 -42.12 30.03
N THR A 471 2.42 -41.18 29.07
CA THR A 471 2.49 -41.47 27.62
C THR A 471 3.36 -40.44 26.88
N PRO A 472 4.71 -40.53 27.05
CA PRO A 472 5.64 -39.52 26.50
C PRO A 472 5.56 -39.37 24.96
N ASP A 473 5.37 -40.45 24.22
CA ASP A 473 5.25 -40.40 22.75
C ASP A 473 4.01 -39.65 22.31
N ILE A 474 2.87 -39.79 23.01
CA ILE A 474 1.63 -39.09 22.73
C ILE A 474 1.77 -37.59 23.13
N ALA A 475 2.42 -37.34 24.27
CA ALA A 475 2.71 -35.98 24.70
C ALA A 475 3.60 -35.26 23.70
N LEU A 476 4.65 -35.89 23.20
CA LEU A 476 5.52 -35.34 22.15
C LEU A 476 4.72 -35.01 20.89
N LEU A 477 3.92 -35.96 20.40
CA LEU A 477 3.07 -35.72 19.23
C LEU A 477 2.11 -34.54 19.44
N GLY A 478 1.45 -34.51 20.60
CA GLY A 478 0.57 -33.41 21.01
C GLY A 478 1.29 -32.07 21.00
N PHE A 479 2.52 -32.00 21.57
CA PHE A 479 3.36 -30.82 21.57
C PHE A 479 3.64 -30.31 20.17
N VAL A 480 4.06 -31.15 19.26
CA VAL A 480 4.37 -30.81 17.87
C VAL A 480 3.12 -30.28 17.16
N LEU A 481 1.97 -30.94 17.31
CA LEU A 481 0.73 -30.54 16.64
C LEU A 481 0.18 -29.21 17.14
N TYR A 482 0.11 -28.97 18.46
CA TYR A 482 -0.38 -27.69 18.94
C TYR A 482 0.61 -26.54 18.70
N SER A 483 1.92 -26.83 18.71
CA SER A 483 2.95 -25.85 18.33
C SER A 483 2.85 -25.47 16.86
N ALA A 484 2.65 -26.45 15.96
CA ALA A 484 2.40 -26.21 14.56
C ALA A 484 1.15 -25.31 14.35
N PHE A 485 0.07 -25.64 15.04
CA PHE A 485 -1.15 -24.82 14.99
C PHE A 485 -0.88 -23.37 15.42
N HIS A 486 -0.19 -23.19 16.53
CA HIS A 486 0.07 -21.87 17.10
C HIS A 486 1.03 -21.04 16.24
N PHE A 487 2.10 -21.62 15.76
CA PHE A 487 3.08 -20.95 14.89
C PHE A 487 2.44 -20.52 13.57
N GLY A 488 1.71 -21.42 12.94
CA GLY A 488 1.00 -21.11 11.72
C GLY A 488 -0.05 -20.02 11.91
N GLN A 489 -0.83 -20.05 13.02
CA GLN A 489 -1.83 -19.05 13.32
C GLN A 489 -1.22 -17.66 13.52
N ALA A 490 -0.10 -17.55 14.23
CA ALA A 490 0.60 -16.29 14.46
C ALA A 490 1.12 -15.68 13.15
N ASP A 491 1.78 -16.49 12.31
CA ASP A 491 2.35 -16.02 11.04
C ASP A 491 1.26 -15.61 10.04
N PHE A 492 0.20 -16.43 9.87
CA PHE A 492 -0.90 -16.13 8.94
C PHE A 492 -1.73 -14.92 9.38
N LYS A 493 -1.89 -14.71 10.69
CA LYS A 493 -2.50 -13.49 11.22
C LYS A 493 -1.65 -12.26 10.86
N GLU A 494 -0.33 -12.32 11.04
CA GLU A 494 0.59 -11.24 10.66
C GLU A 494 0.55 -10.94 9.16
N TRP A 495 0.44 -11.96 8.33
CA TRP A 495 0.40 -11.81 6.87
C TRP A 495 -1.00 -11.54 6.31
N SER A 496 -2.00 -11.43 7.18
CA SER A 496 -3.41 -11.19 6.78
C SER A 496 -3.96 -12.27 5.84
N ILE A 497 -3.56 -13.53 6.05
CA ILE A 497 -4.07 -14.68 5.29
C ILE A 497 -5.19 -15.36 6.10
N LYS A 498 -6.38 -15.46 5.50
CA LYS A 498 -7.57 -16.07 6.14
C LYS A 498 -7.74 -17.53 5.68
N SER A 499 -7.01 -18.46 6.29
CA SER A 499 -7.17 -19.90 6.04
C SER A 499 -6.65 -20.72 7.22
N ASN A 500 -7.53 -21.39 7.92
CA ASN A 500 -7.16 -22.21 9.10
C ASN A 500 -6.34 -23.44 8.70
N VAL A 501 -6.75 -24.13 7.62
CA VAL A 501 -6.05 -25.35 7.14
C VAL A 501 -4.65 -25.00 6.65
N SER A 502 -4.52 -23.98 5.79
CA SER A 502 -3.20 -23.59 5.28
C SER A 502 -2.30 -23.01 6.39
N SER A 503 -2.89 -22.38 7.41
CA SER A 503 -2.20 -21.90 8.61
C SER A 503 -1.58 -23.07 9.39
N PHE A 504 -2.36 -24.12 9.67
CA PHE A 504 -1.85 -25.32 10.33
C PHE A 504 -0.75 -26.01 9.50
N LEU A 505 -0.99 -26.21 8.19
CA LEU A 505 0.01 -26.75 7.28
C LEU A 505 1.31 -25.95 7.27
N TRP A 506 1.21 -24.61 7.33
CA TRP A 506 2.39 -23.75 7.41
C TRP A 506 3.19 -24.00 8.70
N GLY A 507 2.53 -24.12 9.85
CA GLY A 507 3.21 -24.44 11.10
C GLY A 507 3.87 -25.83 11.07
N VAL A 508 3.24 -26.82 10.45
CA VAL A 508 3.86 -28.15 10.20
C VAL A 508 5.10 -28.00 9.33
N ILE A 509 5.03 -27.22 8.25
CA ILE A 509 6.17 -26.96 7.35
C ILE A 509 7.34 -26.34 8.13
N VAL A 510 7.08 -25.30 8.92
CA VAL A 510 8.11 -24.60 9.71
C VAL A 510 8.79 -25.57 10.70
N LEU A 511 8.01 -26.31 11.48
CA LEU A 511 8.57 -27.27 12.45
C LEU A 511 9.31 -28.40 11.75
N SER A 512 8.77 -28.91 10.63
CA SER A 512 9.46 -29.96 9.85
C SER A 512 10.81 -29.47 9.32
N GLN A 513 10.90 -28.23 8.82
CA GLN A 513 12.17 -27.66 8.36
C GLN A 513 13.17 -27.53 9.51
N ILE A 514 12.75 -27.05 10.69
CA ILE A 514 13.62 -26.90 11.86
C ILE A 514 14.07 -28.28 12.37
N LEU A 515 13.16 -29.21 12.55
CA LEU A 515 13.46 -30.49 13.20
C LEU A 515 14.21 -31.47 12.28
N PHE A 516 13.75 -31.65 11.04
CA PHE A 516 14.28 -32.68 10.16
C PHE A 516 15.53 -32.29 9.36
N PHE A 517 15.87 -31.00 9.31
CA PHE A 517 17.21 -30.60 8.85
C PHE A 517 18.28 -30.79 9.91
N HIS A 518 17.91 -31.09 11.17
CA HIS A 518 18.81 -31.30 12.31
C HIS A 518 18.54 -32.67 12.97
N THR A 519 18.35 -33.70 12.17
CA THR A 519 17.84 -34.99 12.64
C THR A 519 18.75 -35.66 13.67
N THR A 520 20.08 -35.57 13.53
CA THR A 520 21.03 -36.11 14.48
C THR A 520 20.83 -35.49 15.87
N GLU A 521 20.83 -34.16 15.94
CA GLU A 521 20.61 -33.44 17.21
C GLU A 521 19.21 -33.67 17.78
N LEU A 522 18.19 -33.80 16.91
CA LEU A 522 16.84 -34.14 17.32
C LEU A 522 16.80 -35.52 18.00
N ILE A 523 17.44 -36.52 17.41
CA ILE A 523 17.53 -37.88 17.97
C ILE A 523 18.24 -37.84 19.31
N ASP A 524 19.36 -37.13 19.45
CA ASP A 524 20.10 -36.95 20.68
C ASP A 524 19.25 -36.33 21.81
N ILE A 525 18.44 -35.34 21.49
CA ILE A 525 17.52 -34.72 22.44
C ILE A 525 16.38 -35.66 22.82
N LEU A 526 15.78 -36.35 21.85
CA LEU A 526 14.71 -37.32 22.11
C LEU A 526 15.16 -38.48 22.95
N ALA A 527 16.40 -38.97 22.76
CA ALA A 527 16.99 -40.02 23.56
C ALA A 527 17.17 -39.63 25.04
N GLN A 528 17.25 -38.36 25.35
CA GLN A 528 17.33 -37.87 26.74
C GLN A 528 15.96 -37.71 27.41
N ILE A 529 14.85 -37.83 26.66
CA ILE A 529 13.49 -37.74 27.26
C ILE A 529 13.09 -39.08 27.84
N PRO A 530 12.83 -39.17 29.18
CA PRO A 530 12.42 -40.39 29.80
C PRO A 530 11.15 -40.98 29.18
N GLY A 531 11.18 -42.24 28.82
CA GLY A 531 10.03 -42.99 28.32
C GLY A 531 9.73 -42.84 26.83
N ILE A 532 10.49 -42.07 26.08
CA ILE A 532 10.41 -42.09 24.61
C ILE A 532 10.89 -43.46 24.10
N THR A 533 10.08 -44.09 23.24
CA THR A 533 10.34 -45.44 22.79
C THR A 533 11.53 -45.49 21.82
N SER A 534 12.40 -46.49 22.01
CA SER A 534 13.52 -46.76 21.11
C SER A 534 13.07 -47.01 19.66
N GLN A 535 11.86 -47.53 19.48
CA GLN A 535 11.24 -47.73 18.16
C GLN A 535 10.99 -46.41 17.41
N LEU A 536 10.57 -45.37 18.11
CA LEU A 536 10.38 -44.03 17.51
C LEU A 536 11.73 -43.47 17.03
N ILE A 537 12.74 -43.55 17.89
CA ILE A 537 14.12 -43.12 17.58
C ILE A 537 14.68 -43.88 16.39
N GLN A 538 14.50 -45.21 16.36
CA GLN A 538 14.96 -46.07 15.27
C GLN A 538 14.23 -45.77 13.94
N LYS A 539 12.93 -45.49 13.97
CA LYS A 539 12.19 -45.06 12.77
C LYS A 539 12.70 -43.74 12.22
N LEU A 540 13.00 -42.79 13.09
CA LEU A 540 13.56 -41.50 12.70
C LEU A 540 14.99 -41.59 12.18
N SER A 541 15.76 -42.64 12.50
CA SER A 541 17.16 -42.85 12.06
C SER A 541 17.30 -43.53 10.69
N LYS A 542 16.21 -43.96 10.03
CA LYS A 542 16.26 -44.63 8.71
C LYS A 542 16.43 -43.61 7.58
N THR A 543 17.53 -43.73 6.85
CA THR A 543 18.04 -42.72 5.86
C THR A 543 17.11 -42.46 4.67
N ASP A 544 16.35 -43.44 4.21
CA ASP A 544 15.52 -43.31 2.98
C ASP A 544 14.28 -42.41 3.16
N PHE A 545 13.87 -42.17 4.40
CA PHE A 545 12.71 -41.36 4.72
C PHE A 545 13.05 -39.85 4.89
N TYR A 546 14.33 -39.50 5.11
CA TYR A 546 14.75 -38.12 5.39
C TYR A 546 14.57 -37.19 4.22
N LEU A 547 15.00 -37.56 3.04
CA LEU A 547 14.87 -36.74 1.84
C LEU A 547 13.42 -36.34 1.57
N PHE A 548 12.49 -37.28 1.78
CA PHE A 548 11.07 -37.03 1.60
C PHE A 548 10.51 -36.02 2.64
N ILE A 549 10.88 -36.21 3.93
CA ILE A 549 10.43 -35.35 5.03
C ILE A 549 11.03 -33.93 4.94
N GLN A 550 12.20 -33.75 4.34
CA GLN A 550 12.85 -32.46 4.15
C GLN A 550 12.32 -31.73 2.91
N ILE A 551 12.18 -32.45 1.79
CA ILE A 551 11.83 -31.87 0.50
C ILE A 551 10.33 -31.55 0.40
N LEU A 552 9.45 -32.44 0.84
CA LEU A 552 8.00 -32.25 0.72
C LEU A 552 7.49 -31.00 1.45
N PRO A 553 7.88 -30.71 2.70
CA PRO A 553 7.52 -29.46 3.37
C PRO A 553 8.07 -28.22 2.65
N LEU A 554 9.29 -28.29 2.11
CA LEU A 554 9.87 -27.18 1.35
C LEU A 554 9.04 -26.86 0.08
N LEU A 555 8.73 -27.89 -0.71
CA LEU A 555 7.89 -27.74 -1.90
C LEU A 555 6.47 -27.24 -1.56
N SER A 556 5.88 -27.78 -0.49
CA SER A 556 4.58 -27.34 0.02
C SER A 556 4.60 -25.87 0.46
N GLY A 557 5.67 -25.45 1.11
CA GLY A 557 5.88 -24.05 1.50
C GLY A 557 6.05 -23.12 0.30
N LEU A 558 6.80 -23.51 -0.72
CA LEU A 558 6.92 -22.78 -1.99
C LEU A 558 5.56 -22.66 -2.68
N TYR A 559 4.78 -23.73 -2.74
CA TYR A 559 3.41 -23.68 -3.25
C TYR A 559 2.54 -22.69 -2.49
N LEU A 560 2.57 -22.67 -1.16
CA LEU A 560 1.84 -21.68 -0.37
C LEU A 560 2.32 -20.25 -0.67
N GLY A 561 3.62 -20.03 -0.84
CA GLY A 561 4.19 -18.74 -1.20
C GLY A 561 3.66 -18.21 -2.54
N ILE A 562 3.55 -19.08 -3.54
CA ILE A 562 3.00 -18.77 -4.86
C ILE A 562 1.49 -18.55 -4.77
N LYS A 563 0.76 -19.47 -4.12
CA LYS A 563 -0.70 -19.42 -3.95
C LYS A 563 -1.17 -18.11 -3.31
N TYR A 564 -0.52 -17.70 -2.23
CA TYR A 564 -0.89 -16.49 -1.50
C TYR A 564 -0.15 -15.22 -1.95
N LYS A 565 0.78 -15.33 -2.89
CA LYS A 565 1.63 -14.22 -3.40
C LYS A 565 2.31 -13.45 -2.26
N ARG A 566 2.84 -14.18 -1.26
CA ARG A 566 3.45 -13.62 -0.05
C ARG A 566 4.96 -13.88 -0.01
N LYS A 567 5.73 -12.81 -0.17
CA LYS A 567 7.20 -12.86 -0.07
C LYS A 567 7.69 -13.29 1.32
N GLU A 568 6.90 -13.02 2.36
CA GLU A 568 7.18 -13.39 3.74
C GLU A 568 7.35 -14.91 3.90
N ILE A 569 6.53 -15.70 3.22
CA ILE A 569 6.63 -17.16 3.19
C ILE A 569 7.97 -17.58 2.57
N ILE A 570 8.33 -16.99 1.43
CA ILE A 570 9.59 -17.33 0.74
C ILE A 570 10.80 -16.94 1.59
N ILE A 571 10.78 -15.75 2.21
CA ILE A 571 11.86 -15.30 3.10
C ILE A 571 12.01 -16.24 4.30
N THR A 572 10.90 -16.68 4.89
CA THR A 572 10.93 -17.64 6.02
C THR A 572 11.54 -18.96 5.58
N LEU A 573 11.11 -19.53 4.46
CA LEU A 573 11.72 -20.77 3.93
C LEU A 573 13.22 -20.58 3.65
N THR A 574 13.61 -19.44 3.09
CA THR A 574 15.02 -19.15 2.79
C THR A 574 15.88 -19.16 4.04
N TYR A 575 15.47 -18.46 5.10
CA TYR A 575 16.31 -18.44 6.30
C TYR A 575 16.24 -19.74 7.10
N LEU A 576 15.13 -20.48 7.08
CA LEU A 576 15.05 -21.81 7.66
C LEU A 576 15.98 -22.79 6.94
N LEU A 577 16.05 -22.71 5.61
CA LEU A 577 17.01 -23.49 4.84
C LEU A 577 18.47 -23.12 5.17
N LEU A 578 18.77 -21.81 5.29
CA LEU A 578 20.10 -21.34 5.69
C LEU A 578 20.45 -21.73 7.13
N SER A 579 19.45 -21.80 8.02
CA SER A 579 19.67 -22.18 9.41
C SER A 579 20.00 -23.67 9.59
N SER A 580 19.86 -24.51 8.55
CA SER A 580 20.33 -25.89 8.56
C SER A 580 21.86 -26.03 8.73
N PHE A 581 22.60 -24.93 8.51
CA PHE A 581 24.06 -24.89 8.80
C PHE A 581 24.38 -24.49 10.24
N LEU A 582 23.38 -24.33 11.10
CA LEU A 582 23.48 -23.97 12.51
C LEU A 582 22.96 -25.13 13.37
N PRO A 583 23.27 -25.20 14.66
CA PRO A 583 22.64 -26.16 15.56
C PRO A 583 21.12 -26.01 15.64
N LEU A 584 20.41 -27.11 15.96
CA LEU A 584 18.96 -27.16 16.09
C LEU A 584 18.41 -26.06 17.01
N LEU A 585 19.02 -25.92 18.19
CA LEU A 585 18.58 -24.91 19.18
C LEU A 585 18.75 -23.48 18.66
N VAL A 586 19.77 -23.22 17.86
CA VAL A 586 20.01 -21.92 17.24
C VAL A 586 18.98 -21.66 16.14
N SER A 587 18.72 -22.64 15.28
CA SER A 587 17.71 -22.55 14.22
C SER A 587 16.31 -22.28 14.80
N PHE A 588 15.91 -23.07 15.80
CA PHE A 588 14.66 -22.87 16.53
C PHE A 588 14.62 -21.50 17.23
N GLY A 589 15.69 -21.12 17.91
CA GLY A 589 15.79 -19.85 18.65
C GLY A 589 15.65 -18.62 17.75
N ILE A 590 16.20 -18.65 16.54
CA ILE A 590 16.04 -17.57 15.56
C ILE A 590 14.57 -17.44 15.14
N TYR A 591 13.92 -18.52 14.74
CA TYR A 591 12.50 -18.49 14.37
C TYR A 591 11.63 -18.04 15.55
N PHE A 592 11.81 -18.68 16.69
CA PHE A 592 10.98 -18.44 17.88
C PHE A 592 11.10 -16.99 18.37
N THR A 593 12.32 -16.48 18.52
CA THR A 593 12.54 -15.13 19.09
C THR A 593 12.23 -14.03 18.08
N PHE A 594 12.76 -14.13 16.86
CA PHE A 594 12.77 -13.02 15.91
C PHE A 594 11.63 -13.04 14.90
N GLN A 595 10.86 -14.12 14.82
CA GLN A 595 9.62 -14.15 14.03
C GLN A 595 8.40 -14.40 14.92
N HIS A 596 8.28 -15.56 15.56
CA HIS A 596 7.09 -15.95 16.29
C HIS A 596 6.77 -15.04 17.47
N SER A 597 7.67 -14.89 18.43
CA SER A 597 7.44 -14.08 19.64
C SER A 597 7.26 -12.61 19.34
N LYS A 598 8.01 -12.10 18.36
CA LYS A 598 7.86 -10.73 17.88
C LYS A 598 6.49 -10.49 17.22
N ASN A 599 5.98 -11.46 16.41
CA ASN A 599 4.64 -11.38 15.84
C ASN A 599 3.58 -11.42 16.96
N GLY A 600 3.72 -12.33 17.92
CA GLY A 600 2.86 -12.40 19.10
C GLY A 600 2.82 -11.10 19.89
N TRP A 601 3.99 -10.50 20.15
CA TRP A 601 4.10 -9.19 20.82
C TRP A 601 3.38 -8.08 20.06
N LYS A 602 3.54 -8.04 18.74
CA LYS A 602 2.85 -7.07 17.89
C LYS A 602 1.34 -7.22 17.93
N HIS A 603 0.85 -8.48 17.89
CA HIS A 603 -0.58 -8.78 17.97
C HIS A 603 -1.18 -8.37 19.31
N LEU A 604 -0.48 -8.67 20.43
CA LEU A 604 -0.90 -8.24 21.77
C LEU A 604 -0.97 -6.71 21.87
N LYS A 605 0.08 -6.02 21.38
CA LYS A 605 0.09 -4.56 21.36
C LYS A 605 -1.11 -3.95 20.63
N GLN A 606 -1.46 -4.52 19.47
CA GLN A 606 -2.56 -4.03 18.63
C GLN A 606 -3.93 -4.40 19.21
N GLY A 607 -4.09 -5.64 19.66
CA GLY A 607 -5.38 -6.11 20.15
C GLY A 607 -5.75 -5.62 21.57
N LEU A 608 -4.76 -5.19 22.35
CA LEU A 608 -4.99 -4.60 23.68
C LEU A 608 -4.92 -3.06 23.66
N ASP A 609 -4.58 -2.47 22.52
CA ASP A 609 -4.37 -1.01 22.33
C ASP A 609 -3.43 -0.38 23.38
N VAL A 610 -2.30 -1.03 23.65
CA VAL A 610 -1.32 -0.57 24.64
C VAL A 610 0.04 -0.29 24.01
N SER A 611 0.87 0.53 24.68
CA SER A 611 2.23 0.81 24.24
C SER A 611 3.15 -0.41 24.44
N SER A 612 4.24 -0.52 23.65
CA SER A 612 5.24 -1.57 23.87
C SER A 612 5.93 -1.46 25.24
N LYS A 613 6.05 -0.23 25.79
CA LYS A 613 6.62 0.03 27.12
C LYS A 613 5.72 -0.56 28.21
N ASP A 614 4.41 -0.32 28.11
CA ASP A 614 3.44 -0.82 29.10
C ASP A 614 3.35 -2.35 29.06
N LEU A 615 3.35 -2.96 27.86
CA LEU A 615 3.42 -4.42 27.73
C LEU A 615 4.69 -4.98 28.37
N PHE A 616 5.84 -4.37 28.14
CA PHE A 616 7.10 -4.82 28.73
C PHE A 616 7.07 -4.76 30.25
N ILE A 617 6.64 -3.64 30.84
CA ILE A 617 6.51 -3.49 32.30
C ILE A 617 5.57 -4.54 32.89
N ARG A 618 4.42 -4.77 32.25
CA ARG A 618 3.44 -5.77 32.70
C ARG A 618 3.92 -7.22 32.53
N SER A 619 4.85 -7.49 31.62
CA SER A 619 5.42 -8.84 31.43
C SER A 619 6.46 -9.20 32.49
N ILE A 620 7.16 -8.20 33.10
CA ILE A 620 8.30 -8.42 33.99
C ILE A 620 8.03 -9.46 35.09
N PRO A 621 6.94 -9.40 35.90
CA PRO A 621 6.77 -10.33 37.01
C PRO A 621 6.72 -11.80 36.56
N PHE A 622 5.93 -12.08 35.53
CA PHE A 622 5.76 -13.45 35.02
C PHE A 622 6.98 -13.92 34.19
N THR A 623 7.59 -13.00 33.43
CA THR A 623 8.82 -13.30 32.69
C THR A 623 9.96 -13.64 33.65
N SER A 624 10.12 -12.85 34.73
CA SER A 624 11.16 -13.12 35.74
C SER A 624 10.94 -14.47 36.44
N LEU A 625 9.69 -14.78 36.81
CA LEU A 625 9.36 -16.06 37.42
C LEU A 625 9.65 -17.22 36.48
N ALA A 626 9.21 -17.14 35.21
CA ALA A 626 9.49 -18.18 34.21
C ALA A 626 10.99 -18.33 33.92
N SER A 627 11.73 -17.21 33.88
CA SER A 627 13.19 -17.24 33.71
C SER A 627 13.91 -17.90 34.88
N ILE A 628 13.49 -17.60 36.13
CA ILE A 628 14.04 -18.22 37.31
C ILE A 628 13.75 -19.73 37.31
N MET A 629 12.52 -20.14 36.99
CA MET A 629 12.16 -21.57 36.90
C MET A 629 12.98 -22.31 35.84
N LEU A 630 13.15 -21.73 34.66
CA LEU A 630 13.96 -22.33 33.60
C LEU A 630 15.45 -22.36 33.94
N MET A 631 15.98 -21.30 34.52
CA MET A 631 17.38 -21.26 34.95
C MET A 631 17.66 -22.24 36.10
N SER A 632 16.75 -22.30 37.10
CA SER A 632 16.90 -23.29 38.19
C SER A 632 16.86 -24.72 37.70
N SER A 633 16.07 -25.02 36.66
CA SER A 633 16.08 -26.37 36.08
C SER A 633 17.44 -26.74 35.45
N ILE A 634 18.14 -25.76 34.86
CA ILE A 634 19.49 -25.97 34.28
C ILE A 634 20.54 -26.17 35.38
N PHE A 635 20.42 -25.47 36.52
CA PHE A 635 21.40 -25.55 37.63
C PHE A 635 21.17 -26.71 38.59
N VAL A 636 19.93 -27.16 38.76
CA VAL A 636 19.54 -28.25 39.66
C VAL A 636 19.67 -29.61 38.97
N LEU A 637 19.57 -29.65 37.66
CA LEU A 637 19.67 -30.86 36.86
C LEU A 637 21.11 -31.03 36.36
N GLU A 638 21.73 -32.18 36.67
CA GLU A 638 23.08 -32.51 36.22
C GLU A 638 23.21 -32.45 34.69
N SER A 639 24.42 -32.30 34.18
CA SER A 639 24.81 -31.80 32.85
C SER A 639 24.25 -32.49 31.58
N ASN A 640 23.23 -33.36 31.68
CA ASN A 640 22.68 -34.13 30.56
C ASN A 640 21.14 -34.11 30.45
N GLN A 641 20.44 -33.04 30.85
CA GLN A 641 18.97 -33.10 30.97
C GLN A 641 18.20 -32.11 30.07
N TRP A 642 18.62 -31.96 28.84
CA TRP A 642 17.85 -31.21 27.82
C TRP A 642 16.42 -31.75 27.64
N GLY A 643 16.25 -33.09 27.85
CA GLY A 643 14.94 -33.72 27.82
C GLY A 643 13.96 -33.15 28.84
N THR A 644 14.39 -32.97 30.11
CA THR A 644 13.56 -32.43 31.17
C THR A 644 13.22 -30.96 30.93
N PHE A 645 14.18 -30.17 30.47
CA PHE A 645 13.97 -28.79 30.06
C PHE A 645 12.90 -28.70 28.96
N PHE A 646 12.96 -29.55 27.95
CA PHE A 646 12.01 -29.66 26.87
C PHE A 646 10.58 -29.98 27.37
N ILE A 647 10.45 -30.95 28.28
CA ILE A 647 9.17 -31.31 28.90
C ILE A 647 8.57 -30.10 29.64
N MET A 648 9.36 -29.42 30.48
CA MET A 648 8.90 -28.24 31.21
C MET A 648 8.43 -27.11 30.26
N LEU A 649 9.21 -26.83 29.21
CA LEU A 649 8.86 -25.82 28.20
C LEU A 649 7.55 -26.22 27.49
N SER A 650 7.35 -27.49 27.16
CA SER A 650 6.13 -27.96 26.52
C SER A 650 4.92 -27.83 27.43
N CYS A 651 5.06 -28.13 28.72
CA CYS A 651 3.99 -27.96 29.71
C CYS A 651 3.54 -26.51 29.87
N LEU A 652 4.49 -25.57 29.86
CA LEU A 652 4.19 -24.14 29.97
C LEU A 652 3.59 -23.57 28.67
N SER A 653 3.93 -24.14 27.52
CA SER A 653 3.44 -23.62 26.23
C SER A 653 1.99 -24.03 25.92
N LEU A 654 1.47 -25.12 26.41
CA LEU A 654 0.09 -25.56 26.16
C LEU A 654 -0.97 -24.52 26.62
N PRO A 655 -0.96 -24.04 27.89
CA PRO A 655 -1.91 -23.03 28.32
C PRO A 655 -1.71 -21.67 27.60
N HIS A 656 -0.49 -21.36 27.19
CA HIS A 656 -0.19 -20.19 26.34
C HIS A 656 -0.90 -20.29 24.99
N VAL A 657 -0.74 -21.40 24.27
CA VAL A 657 -1.41 -21.60 22.96
C VAL A 657 -2.92 -21.47 23.08
N ALA A 658 -3.51 -22.06 24.13
CA ALA A 658 -4.94 -21.92 24.39
C ALA A 658 -5.36 -20.45 24.63
N SER A 659 -4.55 -19.69 25.38
CA SER A 659 -4.81 -18.27 25.66
C SER A 659 -4.73 -17.42 24.40
N MET A 660 -3.70 -17.58 23.59
CA MET A 660 -3.52 -16.87 22.34
C MET A 660 -4.55 -17.24 21.28
N HIS A 661 -4.99 -18.49 21.21
CA HIS A 661 -6.08 -18.88 20.33
C HIS A 661 -7.38 -18.15 20.66
N HIS A 662 -7.78 -18.10 21.93
CA HIS A 662 -8.95 -17.32 22.36
C HIS A 662 -8.82 -15.84 22.04
N PHE A 663 -7.64 -15.26 22.28
CA PHE A 663 -7.35 -13.88 21.93
C PHE A 663 -7.53 -13.59 20.42
N TYR A 664 -7.02 -14.46 19.55
CA TYR A 664 -7.18 -14.30 18.09
C TYR A 664 -8.63 -14.45 17.63
N LEU A 665 -9.45 -15.25 18.32
CA LEU A 665 -10.88 -15.35 18.04
C LEU A 665 -11.65 -14.11 18.49
N ALA A 666 -11.26 -13.49 19.61
CA ALA A 666 -11.89 -12.27 20.13
C ALA A 666 -11.66 -11.07 19.19
N ILE A 667 -10.42 -10.86 18.73
CA ILE A 667 -10.08 -9.77 17.77
C ILE A 667 -10.77 -9.95 16.40
N LYS A 668 -11.21 -11.15 16.05
CA LYS A 668 -11.89 -11.42 14.78
C LYS A 668 -13.37 -11.02 14.80
N LYS A 669 -13.96 -10.78 16.00
CA LYS A 669 -15.36 -10.40 16.17
C LYS A 669 -15.59 -8.88 16.22
N GLU A 670 -14.53 -8.09 16.44
CA GLU A 670 -14.51 -6.63 16.28
C GLU A 670 -14.02 -6.24 14.87
#